data_142a573e3f45d05dfa97ebb09c034b9a
#
_entry.id   142a573e3f45d05dfa97ebb09c034b9a
#
_cell.length_a   1.000
_cell.length_b   1.000
_cell.length_c   1.000
_cell.angle_alpha   90.00
_cell.angle_beta   90.00
_cell.angle_gamma   90.00
#
_symmetry.space_group_name_H-M   'P 1'
#
loop_
_entity.id
_entity.type
_entity.pdbx_description
1 polymer ?
#
loop_
_entity_poly.entity_id
_entity_poly.type
_entity_poly.pdbx_seq_one_letter_code
_entity_poly.pdbx_strand_id
1 'polypeptide(L)'
;VNPSTQTPSQSTSRETQLTFIGILLGLFLAALDQTIVSTALPKIIADLNGAELYAWVTTAYLLASTVSAPIFGRLTELFSRKAILLVAIAIFLLGSALAGLSQNMPELILFRGVQGIGGGALFALALTTIAVLFPPRERGRVGGFFGAIFGVSSAVGPWLGGLLTDHFSWHWVFYINMPVGAVALWFILRYMPRLSPEHRERFDYLGATLLVAWTVPLMLAFSWGGSTYPWLSAQILGLLGLSALALALWVWSQNRVQHPLFDLSVLRVRSFSLASAATFFYGPAFLGAVAFLPLYLQVVKGVSASASGVTVLPLTLGVVLGATGSGVLSGRLGRFKPLLLLGTGWLLAVFLTLHFLIKVDTPLWLAVLFFFLLGLGLGPAQSLLQIAAQNNVPPQRLGSATAFTQLMRQIGSTVGIALMGTLLAKSLTTETCKVFPDDAACRPGALVQRSNEAGVGFNLDEQFAKLEAQIVAALKGDTQAYAALLQDAQVPTQVKENLVKGGIPAQFKQLEGRVIAALKGDTQAYEALMHDPNLPAEFKSKLTRGGIPAQFERMEGLMVSALDGDIKAYEALVRDPNLPAEFKARLVKGGIPAQFAQLQGLVIAALEGDVAAYNQLIHNPQIPADLKARLVKGGIPAQFAQLEKLLLAALNGDAQAYQAVQQNPQIPSAFKSQIPQGGLAAQVEAQLQATVRLLEAAWQGDESAQQALRQNPRLDPRLRSLLDNPPPVEAQPGVLAQVRAQAPQLQEAALQQATARIKAGLEQAQAQALAQAIAGVKAGLAQAQAKAQAAAIAAVRENLQKARAQALERAVQATHENLVKAEQQALEEVPRKVVAQLEETKIKLHQALSNGITNAEKNIFLYAALFVLLSMAFIFPLPNEELRGREARA
;
A
#
# COMPACT_ATOMS: atom_id res chain seq x y z
N VAL A 1 -42.49 -61.52 27.44
CA VAL A 1 -42.82 -60.27 26.81
C VAL A 1 -41.63 -59.86 25.97
N ASN A 2 -41.70 -60.04 24.63
CA ASN A 2 -40.68 -59.65 23.67
C ASN A 2 -40.46 -58.11 23.67
N PRO A 3 -39.24 -57.57 23.83
CA PRO A 3 -38.97 -56.20 23.48
C PRO A 3 -38.90 -56.13 21.96
N SER A 4 -39.87 -55.44 21.40
CA SER A 4 -39.88 -55.08 19.99
C SER A 4 -38.60 -54.31 19.65
N THR A 5 -37.65 -54.95 18.99
CA THR A 5 -36.55 -54.32 18.28
C THR A 5 -37.14 -53.44 17.19
N GLN A 6 -37.29 -52.14 17.48
CA GLN A 6 -37.53 -51.15 16.45
C GLN A 6 -36.28 -51.09 15.56
N THR A 7 -36.31 -51.80 14.47
CA THR A 7 -35.43 -51.63 13.35
C THR A 7 -35.46 -50.16 12.96
N PRO A 8 -34.31 -49.45 12.81
CA PRO A 8 -34.32 -48.07 12.29
C PRO A 8 -35.02 -48.09 10.94
N SER A 9 -36.05 -47.28 10.79
CA SER A 9 -36.75 -47.12 9.52
C SER A 9 -35.69 -46.81 8.47
N GLN A 10 -35.54 -47.69 7.47
CA GLN A 10 -34.70 -47.46 6.32
C GLN A 10 -35.20 -46.18 5.63
N SER A 11 -34.52 -45.04 5.82
CA SER A 11 -34.85 -43.82 5.11
C SER A 11 -34.82 -44.17 3.61
N THR A 12 -35.85 -43.78 2.88
CA THR A 12 -35.85 -43.97 1.42
C THR A 12 -34.63 -43.26 0.81
N SER A 13 -34.10 -43.79 -0.27
CA SER A 13 -32.97 -43.17 -0.97
C SER A 13 -33.18 -41.67 -1.24
N ARG A 14 -34.43 -41.27 -1.46
CA ARG A 14 -34.88 -39.88 -1.67
C ARG A 14 -34.79 -39.03 -0.41
N GLU A 15 -35.17 -39.51 0.75
CA GLU A 15 -35.06 -38.76 2.03
C GLU A 15 -33.60 -38.51 2.41
N THR A 16 -32.73 -39.49 2.20
CA THR A 16 -31.28 -39.33 2.40
C THR A 16 -30.69 -38.26 1.46
N GLN A 17 -31.10 -38.23 0.19
CA GLN A 17 -30.67 -37.21 -0.77
C GLN A 17 -31.16 -35.82 -0.38
N LEU A 18 -32.41 -35.66 0.00
CA LEU A 18 -32.99 -34.37 0.41
C LEU A 18 -32.39 -33.88 1.74
N THR A 19 -32.11 -34.77 2.68
CA THR A 19 -31.34 -34.44 3.90
C THR A 19 -29.94 -33.96 3.55
N PHE A 20 -29.28 -34.64 2.63
CA PHE A 20 -27.96 -34.26 2.15
C PHE A 20 -27.94 -32.86 1.52
N ILE A 21 -28.93 -32.51 0.69
CA ILE A 21 -29.09 -31.17 0.14
C ILE A 21 -29.23 -30.12 1.25
N GLY A 22 -30.05 -30.38 2.29
CA GLY A 22 -30.19 -29.47 3.43
C GLY A 22 -28.85 -29.24 4.17
N ILE A 23 -28.07 -30.31 4.36
CA ILE A 23 -26.75 -30.24 4.97
C ILE A 23 -25.78 -29.44 4.10
N LEU A 24 -25.77 -29.63 2.78
CA LEU A 24 -24.95 -28.90 1.83
C LEU A 24 -25.32 -27.41 1.79
N LEU A 25 -26.61 -27.06 1.88
CA LEU A 25 -27.06 -25.68 1.97
C LEU A 25 -26.60 -25.01 3.30
N GLY A 26 -26.64 -25.73 4.41
CA GLY A 26 -26.11 -25.24 5.69
C GLY A 26 -24.58 -25.00 5.62
N LEU A 27 -23.85 -25.87 4.93
CA LEU A 27 -22.41 -25.69 4.71
C LEU A 27 -22.14 -24.55 3.74
N PHE A 28 -22.96 -24.39 2.69
CA PHE A 28 -22.86 -23.29 1.73
C PHE A 28 -23.03 -21.93 2.42
N LEU A 29 -24.00 -21.82 3.34
CA LEU A 29 -24.17 -20.61 4.15
C LEU A 29 -22.88 -20.22 4.86
N ALA A 30 -22.27 -21.16 5.61
CA ALA A 30 -21.07 -20.87 6.37
C ALA A 30 -19.86 -20.55 5.48
N ALA A 31 -19.77 -21.18 4.30
CA ALA A 31 -18.70 -20.94 3.34
C ALA A 31 -18.90 -19.63 2.57
N LEU A 32 -20.12 -19.32 2.14
CA LEU A 32 -20.47 -18.08 1.44
C LEU A 32 -20.22 -16.87 2.34
N ASP A 33 -20.64 -16.95 3.61
CA ASP A 33 -20.47 -15.86 4.58
C ASP A 33 -18.99 -15.44 4.74
N GLN A 34 -18.07 -16.40 4.78
CA GLN A 34 -16.64 -16.09 4.88
C GLN A 34 -16.10 -15.29 3.68
N THR A 35 -16.65 -15.51 2.50
CA THR A 35 -16.16 -14.90 1.26
C THR A 35 -16.89 -13.61 0.90
N ILE A 36 -18.20 -13.54 1.17
CA ILE A 36 -19.03 -12.38 0.81
C ILE A 36 -18.73 -11.16 1.70
N VAL A 37 -18.44 -11.38 3.00
CA VAL A 37 -18.14 -10.29 3.96
C VAL A 37 -16.83 -9.60 3.62
N SER A 38 -15.83 -10.33 3.12
CA SER A 38 -14.53 -9.76 2.80
C SER A 38 -14.59 -8.65 1.74
N THR A 39 -15.53 -8.71 0.81
CA THR A 39 -15.72 -7.70 -0.24
C THR A 39 -16.52 -6.48 0.23
N ALA A 40 -17.40 -6.66 1.20
CA ALA A 40 -18.18 -5.57 1.79
C ALA A 40 -17.42 -4.78 2.86
N LEU A 41 -16.34 -5.37 3.39
CA LEU A 41 -15.65 -4.88 4.58
C LEU A 41 -15.12 -3.45 4.45
N PRO A 42 -14.56 -2.98 3.31
CA PRO A 42 -14.13 -1.58 3.17
C PRO A 42 -15.29 -0.58 3.36
N LYS A 43 -16.48 -0.89 2.84
CA LYS A 43 -17.66 -0.03 2.98
C LYS A 43 -18.23 -0.07 4.39
N ILE A 44 -18.21 -1.24 5.02
CA ILE A 44 -18.58 -1.42 6.44
C ILE A 44 -17.70 -0.52 7.34
N ILE A 45 -16.40 -0.51 7.10
CA ILE A 45 -15.44 0.31 7.85
C ILE A 45 -15.74 1.80 7.68
N ALA A 46 -16.01 2.22 6.46
CA ALA A 46 -16.34 3.62 6.16
C ALA A 46 -17.63 4.05 6.85
N ASP A 47 -18.66 3.21 6.84
CA ASP A 47 -19.96 3.52 7.44
C ASP A 47 -19.93 3.47 8.98
N LEU A 48 -19.24 2.50 9.57
CA LEU A 48 -19.18 2.30 11.03
C LEU A 48 -17.99 3.01 11.71
N ASN A 49 -17.14 3.75 10.97
CA ASN A 49 -15.98 4.50 11.46
C ASN A 49 -15.05 3.68 12.39
N GLY A 50 -14.70 2.44 11.99
CA GLY A 50 -13.97 1.51 12.85
C GLY A 50 -12.76 0.84 12.18
N ALA A 51 -11.93 1.60 11.47
CA ALA A 51 -10.76 1.08 10.76
C ALA A 51 -9.79 0.28 11.66
N GLU A 52 -9.61 0.70 12.91
CA GLU A 52 -8.74 0.02 13.88
C GLU A 52 -9.22 -1.39 14.27
N LEU A 53 -10.54 -1.63 14.18
CA LEU A 53 -11.17 -2.89 14.56
C LEU A 53 -11.46 -3.82 13.38
N TYR A 54 -11.06 -3.43 12.18
CA TYR A 54 -11.32 -4.14 10.94
C TYR A 54 -10.98 -5.65 11.00
N ALA A 55 -9.78 -5.99 11.46
CA ALA A 55 -9.32 -7.37 11.54
C ALA A 55 -10.21 -8.24 12.47
N TRP A 56 -10.79 -7.62 13.49
CA TRP A 56 -11.62 -8.32 14.46
C TRP A 56 -12.94 -8.85 13.89
N VAL A 57 -13.48 -8.24 12.84
CA VAL A 57 -14.72 -8.72 12.18
C VAL A 57 -14.57 -10.16 11.68
N THR A 58 -13.41 -10.46 11.08
CA THR A 58 -13.09 -11.80 10.59
C THR A 58 -12.54 -12.69 11.71
N THR A 59 -11.69 -12.15 12.57
CA THR A 59 -11.04 -12.90 13.66
C THR A 59 -12.08 -13.43 14.67
N ALA A 60 -13.07 -12.63 15.07
CA ALA A 60 -14.10 -13.06 16.00
C ALA A 60 -14.91 -14.24 15.45
N TYR A 61 -15.26 -14.20 14.16
CA TYR A 61 -15.93 -15.31 13.49
C TYR A 61 -15.05 -16.57 13.49
N LEU A 62 -13.79 -16.46 13.09
CA LEU A 62 -12.87 -17.59 13.01
C LEU A 62 -12.59 -18.22 14.38
N LEU A 63 -12.35 -17.41 15.40
CA LEU A 63 -12.15 -17.88 16.78
C LEU A 63 -13.37 -18.65 17.28
N ALA A 64 -14.54 -18.03 17.17
CA ALA A 64 -15.79 -18.65 17.61
C ALA A 64 -16.10 -19.94 16.84
N SER A 65 -15.88 -19.97 15.52
CA SER A 65 -16.10 -21.15 14.68
C SER A 65 -15.15 -22.29 15.01
N THR A 66 -13.89 -21.98 15.31
CA THR A 66 -12.88 -22.98 15.64
C THR A 66 -13.22 -23.69 16.95
N VAL A 67 -13.61 -22.91 17.97
CA VAL A 67 -13.92 -23.44 19.29
C VAL A 67 -15.26 -24.17 19.33
N SER A 68 -16.26 -23.66 18.59
CA SER A 68 -17.61 -24.27 18.56
C SER A 68 -17.61 -25.63 17.87
N ALA A 69 -16.78 -25.87 16.88
CA ALA A 69 -16.77 -27.13 16.14
C ALA A 69 -16.60 -28.39 17.02
N PRO A 70 -15.58 -28.47 17.93
CA PRO A 70 -15.47 -29.64 18.86
C PRO A 70 -16.62 -29.73 19.85
N ILE A 71 -17.13 -28.61 20.36
CA ILE A 71 -18.22 -28.58 21.32
C ILE A 71 -19.49 -29.14 20.67
N PHE A 72 -19.86 -28.65 19.48
CA PHE A 72 -21.03 -29.12 18.75
C PHE A 72 -20.84 -30.56 18.22
N GLY A 73 -19.61 -30.94 17.89
CA GLY A 73 -19.27 -32.32 17.56
C GLY A 73 -19.64 -33.29 18.69
N ARG A 74 -19.25 -32.95 19.94
CA ARG A 74 -19.63 -33.73 21.14
C ARG A 74 -21.15 -33.69 21.43
N LEU A 75 -21.76 -32.53 21.24
CA LEU A 75 -23.20 -32.38 21.42
C LEU A 75 -24.01 -33.32 20.51
N THR A 76 -23.51 -33.68 19.31
CA THR A 76 -24.19 -34.70 18.44
C THR A 76 -24.12 -36.12 18.97
N GLU A 77 -23.23 -36.38 19.90
CA GLU A 77 -23.14 -37.68 20.59
C GLU A 77 -24.09 -37.76 21.77
N LEU A 78 -24.51 -36.61 22.31
CA LEU A 78 -25.40 -36.49 23.47
C LEU A 78 -26.87 -36.21 23.12
N PHE A 79 -27.07 -35.51 22.01
CA PHE A 79 -28.40 -35.06 21.59
C PHE A 79 -28.69 -35.47 20.13
N SER A 80 -29.94 -35.36 19.73
CA SER A 80 -30.36 -35.62 18.35
C SER A 80 -29.58 -34.72 17.36
N ARG A 81 -28.86 -35.33 16.41
CA ARG A 81 -28.11 -34.60 15.37
C ARG A 81 -28.96 -33.59 14.61
N LYS A 82 -30.26 -33.97 14.36
CA LYS A 82 -31.23 -33.05 13.73
C LYS A 82 -31.46 -31.81 14.59
N ALA A 83 -31.66 -31.97 15.89
CA ALA A 83 -31.89 -30.84 16.80
C ALA A 83 -30.67 -29.93 16.88
N ILE A 84 -29.48 -30.51 17.02
CA ILE A 84 -28.23 -29.75 17.09
C ILE A 84 -27.96 -29.01 15.77
N LEU A 85 -28.20 -29.60 14.60
CA LEU A 85 -28.06 -28.97 13.32
C LEU A 85 -29.01 -27.77 13.12
N LEU A 86 -30.26 -27.94 13.57
CA LEU A 86 -31.26 -26.85 13.56
C LEU A 86 -30.84 -25.69 14.46
N VAL A 87 -30.35 -26.01 15.66
CA VAL A 87 -29.82 -25.00 16.60
C VAL A 87 -28.62 -24.28 15.98
N ALA A 88 -27.69 -25.00 15.34
CA ALA A 88 -26.55 -24.42 14.69
C ALA A 88 -26.92 -23.42 13.56
N ILE A 89 -27.89 -23.81 12.69
CA ILE A 89 -28.41 -22.91 11.64
C ILE A 89 -29.11 -21.70 12.30
N ALA A 90 -29.91 -21.94 13.34
CA ALA A 90 -30.60 -20.83 14.02
C ALA A 90 -29.64 -19.83 14.64
N ILE A 91 -28.58 -20.30 15.32
CA ILE A 91 -27.52 -19.43 15.87
C ILE A 91 -26.82 -18.67 14.75
N PHE A 92 -26.50 -19.34 13.65
CA PHE A 92 -25.87 -18.71 12.49
C PHE A 92 -26.73 -17.60 11.89
N LEU A 93 -28.03 -17.89 11.67
CA LEU A 93 -28.98 -16.92 11.13
C LEU A 93 -29.24 -15.76 12.09
N LEU A 94 -29.38 -16.05 13.40
CA LEU A 94 -29.50 -15.00 14.42
C LEU A 94 -28.30 -14.08 14.42
N GLY A 95 -27.08 -14.66 14.46
CA GLY A 95 -25.83 -13.87 14.38
C GLY A 95 -25.76 -13.05 13.09
N SER A 96 -26.18 -13.64 11.96
CA SER A 96 -26.21 -12.94 10.66
C SER A 96 -27.24 -11.80 10.65
N ALA A 97 -28.43 -12.01 11.16
CA ALA A 97 -29.47 -10.98 11.27
C ALA A 97 -28.99 -9.80 12.14
N LEU A 98 -28.40 -10.11 13.30
CA LEU A 98 -27.87 -9.13 14.22
C LEU A 98 -26.67 -8.37 13.60
N ALA A 99 -25.78 -9.06 12.89
CA ALA A 99 -24.68 -8.43 12.16
C ALA A 99 -25.18 -7.43 11.10
N GLY A 100 -26.28 -7.79 10.42
CA GLY A 100 -26.95 -6.88 9.50
C GLY A 100 -27.66 -5.69 10.18
N LEU A 101 -27.89 -5.73 11.50
CA LEU A 101 -28.48 -4.65 12.28
C LEU A 101 -27.47 -3.82 13.05
N SER A 102 -26.16 -4.15 12.99
CA SER A 102 -25.12 -3.48 13.75
C SER A 102 -24.97 -1.99 13.34
N GLN A 103 -24.81 -1.13 14.35
CA GLN A 103 -24.68 0.31 14.20
C GLN A 103 -23.25 0.81 14.49
N ASN A 104 -22.39 -0.07 14.98
CA ASN A 104 -21.00 0.21 15.30
C ASN A 104 -20.14 -1.05 15.15
N MET A 105 -18.82 -0.88 15.06
CA MET A 105 -17.88 -2.00 14.88
C MET A 105 -17.87 -3.00 16.03
N PRO A 106 -17.94 -2.62 17.33
CA PRO A 106 -18.00 -3.57 18.43
C PRO A 106 -19.23 -4.49 18.37
N GLU A 107 -20.42 -3.95 18.02
CA GLU A 107 -21.62 -4.75 17.82
C GLU A 107 -21.44 -5.75 16.68
N LEU A 108 -20.93 -5.29 15.55
CA LEU A 108 -20.66 -6.15 14.41
C LEU A 108 -19.71 -7.29 14.79
N ILE A 109 -18.63 -7.01 15.49
CA ILE A 109 -17.64 -8.00 15.97
C ILE A 109 -18.30 -9.02 16.89
N LEU A 110 -19.11 -8.56 17.86
CA LEU A 110 -19.85 -9.44 18.76
C LEU A 110 -20.79 -10.37 18.01
N PHE A 111 -21.57 -9.82 17.08
CA PHE A 111 -22.55 -10.60 16.30
C PHE A 111 -21.86 -11.54 15.31
N ARG A 112 -20.69 -11.16 14.78
CA ARG A 112 -19.82 -12.04 14.01
C ARG A 112 -19.32 -13.22 14.87
N GLY A 113 -19.01 -12.99 16.14
CA GLY A 113 -18.69 -14.06 17.09
C GLY A 113 -19.86 -15.04 17.26
N VAL A 114 -21.08 -14.53 17.47
CA VAL A 114 -22.30 -15.37 17.56
C VAL A 114 -22.52 -16.16 16.26
N GLN A 115 -22.40 -15.50 15.11
CA GLN A 115 -22.52 -16.15 13.80
C GLN A 115 -21.45 -17.22 13.60
N GLY A 116 -20.22 -16.96 14.05
CA GLY A 116 -19.10 -17.90 14.01
C GLY A 116 -19.38 -19.18 14.81
N ILE A 117 -20.05 -19.10 15.97
CA ILE A 117 -20.48 -20.28 16.73
C ILE A 117 -21.35 -21.18 15.85
N GLY A 118 -22.34 -20.61 15.17
CA GLY A 118 -23.19 -21.36 14.24
C GLY A 118 -22.42 -21.92 13.05
N GLY A 119 -21.54 -21.10 12.45
CA GLY A 119 -20.72 -21.49 11.30
C GLY A 119 -19.80 -22.68 11.58
N GLY A 120 -19.06 -22.64 12.69
CA GLY A 120 -18.19 -23.74 13.11
C GLY A 120 -18.96 -25.02 13.41
N ALA A 121 -20.12 -24.89 14.07
CA ALA A 121 -21.02 -26.00 14.29
C ALA A 121 -21.49 -26.64 12.98
N LEU A 122 -21.89 -25.83 11.98
CA LEU A 122 -22.36 -26.31 10.67
C LEU A 122 -21.30 -27.13 9.95
N PHE A 123 -20.03 -26.71 9.97
CA PHE A 123 -18.92 -27.47 9.39
C PHE A 123 -18.74 -28.84 10.04
N ALA A 124 -18.64 -28.86 11.36
CA ALA A 124 -18.45 -30.09 12.13
C ALA A 124 -19.65 -31.07 11.96
N LEU A 125 -20.86 -30.52 12.01
CA LEU A 125 -22.12 -31.29 11.92
C LEU A 125 -22.31 -31.85 10.51
N ALA A 126 -22.00 -31.11 9.47
CA ALA A 126 -22.09 -31.58 8.09
C ALA A 126 -21.20 -32.81 7.87
N LEU A 127 -19.93 -32.73 8.27
CA LEU A 127 -18.96 -33.83 8.16
C LEU A 127 -19.36 -35.05 8.99
N THR A 128 -19.85 -34.82 10.24
CA THR A 128 -20.26 -35.89 11.16
C THR A 128 -21.53 -36.57 10.66
N THR A 129 -22.50 -35.81 10.17
CA THR A 129 -23.79 -36.36 9.70
C THR A 129 -23.55 -37.21 8.43
N ILE A 130 -22.69 -36.76 7.51
CA ILE A 130 -22.33 -37.57 6.35
C ILE A 130 -21.60 -38.85 6.77
N ALA A 131 -20.70 -38.76 7.76
CA ALA A 131 -20.03 -39.95 8.27
C ALA A 131 -21.01 -41.02 8.86
N VAL A 132 -22.21 -40.60 9.26
CA VAL A 132 -23.23 -41.49 9.74
C VAL A 132 -24.18 -41.96 8.63
N LEU A 133 -24.57 -41.05 7.74
CA LEU A 133 -25.53 -41.37 6.66
C LEU A 133 -24.91 -42.24 5.55
N PHE A 134 -23.59 -42.08 5.31
CA PHE A 134 -22.90 -42.78 4.22
C PHE A 134 -21.81 -43.73 4.73
N PRO A 135 -21.71 -44.93 4.17
CA PRO A 135 -20.65 -45.87 4.53
C PRO A 135 -19.28 -45.30 4.06
N PRO A 136 -18.15 -45.73 4.70
CA PRO A 136 -16.82 -45.18 4.39
C PRO A 136 -16.43 -45.19 2.90
N ARG A 137 -16.87 -46.19 2.15
CA ARG A 137 -16.66 -46.29 0.71
C ARG A 137 -17.33 -45.17 -0.13
N GLU A 138 -18.48 -44.67 0.32
CA GLU A 138 -19.24 -43.60 -0.37
C GLU A 138 -18.85 -42.20 0.11
N ARG A 139 -18.28 -42.05 1.31
CA ARG A 139 -17.90 -40.78 1.92
C ARG A 139 -16.94 -39.97 1.05
N GLY A 140 -16.06 -40.64 0.30
CA GLY A 140 -15.13 -39.96 -0.59
C GLY A 140 -15.83 -39.24 -1.74
N ARG A 141 -16.83 -39.87 -2.35
CA ARG A 141 -17.64 -39.25 -3.41
C ARG A 141 -18.43 -38.06 -2.86
N VAL A 142 -19.01 -38.23 -1.68
CA VAL A 142 -19.80 -37.19 -1.02
C VAL A 142 -18.88 -36.04 -0.54
N GLY A 143 -17.68 -36.36 -0.09
CA GLY A 143 -16.66 -35.38 0.32
C GLY A 143 -16.25 -34.40 -0.80
N GLY A 144 -16.33 -34.82 -2.08
CA GLY A 144 -16.11 -33.94 -3.21
C GLY A 144 -17.08 -32.74 -3.28
N PHE A 145 -18.32 -32.94 -2.85
CA PHE A 145 -19.30 -31.84 -2.80
C PHE A 145 -18.92 -30.73 -1.81
N PHE A 146 -18.14 -31.04 -0.77
CA PHE A 146 -17.62 -30.01 0.15
C PHE A 146 -16.66 -29.07 -0.58
N GLY A 147 -15.76 -29.62 -1.37
CA GLY A 147 -14.88 -28.83 -2.21
C GLY A 147 -15.64 -27.96 -3.21
N ALA A 148 -16.70 -28.55 -3.83
CA ALA A 148 -17.55 -27.82 -4.76
C ALA A 148 -18.26 -26.63 -4.09
N ILE A 149 -18.79 -26.81 -2.88
CA ILE A 149 -19.45 -25.74 -2.13
C ILE A 149 -18.47 -24.61 -1.82
N PHE A 150 -17.27 -24.92 -1.32
CA PHE A 150 -16.26 -23.90 -1.09
C PHE A 150 -15.91 -23.12 -2.35
N GLY A 151 -15.82 -23.80 -3.47
CA GLY A 151 -15.52 -23.16 -4.70
C GLY A 151 -16.59 -22.26 -5.24
N VAL A 152 -17.82 -22.78 -5.24
CA VAL A 152 -18.98 -21.97 -5.60
C VAL A 152 -19.08 -20.75 -4.69
N SER A 153 -18.88 -20.93 -3.37
CA SER A 153 -18.89 -19.83 -2.42
C SER A 153 -17.78 -18.82 -2.65
N SER A 154 -16.56 -19.28 -3.00
CA SER A 154 -15.42 -18.41 -3.29
C SER A 154 -15.59 -17.59 -4.57
N ALA A 155 -16.37 -18.09 -5.53
CA ALA A 155 -16.68 -17.37 -6.76
C ALA A 155 -17.89 -16.44 -6.60
N VAL A 156 -18.98 -17.00 -6.05
CA VAL A 156 -20.25 -16.29 -5.89
C VAL A 156 -20.13 -15.20 -4.80
N GLY A 157 -19.35 -15.46 -3.75
CA GLY A 157 -19.21 -14.56 -2.60
C GLY A 157 -18.74 -13.15 -2.99
N PRO A 158 -17.56 -12.99 -3.60
CA PRO A 158 -17.07 -11.67 -4.00
C PRO A 158 -17.97 -10.97 -5.02
N TRP A 159 -18.50 -11.71 -5.99
CA TRP A 159 -19.42 -11.15 -6.98
C TRP A 159 -20.72 -10.66 -6.33
N LEU A 160 -21.34 -11.49 -5.50
CA LEU A 160 -22.59 -11.16 -4.82
C LEU A 160 -22.37 -10.07 -3.77
N GLY A 161 -21.25 -10.13 -3.04
CA GLY A 161 -20.87 -9.13 -2.05
C GLY A 161 -20.66 -7.75 -2.66
N GLY A 162 -19.97 -7.67 -3.77
CA GLY A 162 -19.81 -6.43 -4.54
C GLY A 162 -21.17 -5.91 -5.04
N LEU A 163 -21.95 -6.75 -5.70
CA LEU A 163 -23.27 -6.38 -6.24
C LEU A 163 -24.21 -5.85 -5.15
N LEU A 164 -24.29 -6.52 -4.01
CA LEU A 164 -25.14 -6.11 -2.90
C LEU A 164 -24.64 -4.80 -2.27
N THR A 165 -23.34 -4.67 -2.14
CA THR A 165 -22.70 -3.50 -1.52
C THR A 165 -22.82 -2.26 -2.39
N ASP A 166 -22.71 -2.41 -3.71
CA ASP A 166 -22.73 -1.28 -4.65
C ASP A 166 -24.14 -0.80 -4.97
N HIS A 167 -25.12 -1.72 -5.08
CA HIS A 167 -26.48 -1.38 -5.54
C HIS A 167 -27.50 -1.25 -4.40
N PHE A 168 -27.25 -1.86 -3.25
CA PHE A 168 -28.17 -1.82 -2.12
C PHE A 168 -27.49 -1.26 -0.86
N SER A 169 -26.97 -2.14 0.01
CA SER A 169 -26.23 -1.76 1.21
C SER A 169 -25.44 -2.98 1.70
N TRP A 170 -24.34 -2.76 2.40
CA TRP A 170 -23.53 -3.82 3.00
C TRP A 170 -24.33 -4.71 3.99
N HIS A 171 -25.40 -4.21 4.61
CA HIS A 171 -26.28 -4.97 5.49
C HIS A 171 -26.88 -6.20 4.79
N TRP A 172 -27.16 -6.11 3.49
CA TRP A 172 -27.69 -7.21 2.68
C TRP A 172 -26.72 -8.38 2.52
N VAL A 173 -25.43 -8.16 2.70
CA VAL A 173 -24.43 -9.23 2.74
C VAL A 173 -24.73 -10.24 3.86
N PHE A 174 -25.29 -9.77 4.96
CA PHE A 174 -25.73 -10.61 6.06
C PHE A 174 -27.15 -11.15 5.86
N TYR A 175 -28.06 -10.35 5.32
CA TYR A 175 -29.46 -10.77 5.13
C TYR A 175 -29.64 -11.80 4.03
N ILE A 176 -28.73 -11.91 3.05
CA ILE A 176 -28.77 -12.96 2.01
C ILE A 176 -28.74 -14.38 2.62
N ASN A 177 -28.17 -14.52 3.81
CA ASN A 177 -28.15 -15.78 4.54
C ASN A 177 -29.55 -16.22 5.01
N MET A 178 -30.50 -15.30 5.20
CA MET A 178 -31.85 -15.63 5.70
C MET A 178 -32.65 -16.54 4.75
N PRO A 179 -32.84 -16.20 3.46
CA PRO A 179 -33.58 -17.06 2.55
C PRO A 179 -32.90 -18.43 2.35
N VAL A 180 -31.56 -18.44 2.18
CA VAL A 180 -30.83 -19.70 2.01
C VAL A 180 -30.93 -20.58 3.25
N GLY A 181 -30.80 -19.95 4.45
CA GLY A 181 -30.94 -20.66 5.73
C GLY A 181 -32.34 -21.17 5.98
N ALA A 182 -33.36 -20.40 5.60
CA ALA A 182 -34.76 -20.87 5.71
C ALA A 182 -35.02 -22.13 4.85
N VAL A 183 -34.47 -22.17 3.63
CA VAL A 183 -34.53 -23.34 2.74
C VAL A 183 -33.77 -24.52 3.37
N ALA A 184 -32.58 -24.30 3.92
CA ALA A 184 -31.81 -25.34 4.59
C ALA A 184 -32.57 -25.89 5.82
N LEU A 185 -33.13 -25.01 6.65
CA LEU A 185 -33.99 -25.40 7.80
C LEU A 185 -35.18 -26.25 7.36
N TRP A 186 -35.86 -25.82 6.26
CA TRP A 186 -37.01 -26.57 5.75
C TRP A 186 -36.65 -28.00 5.31
N PHE A 187 -35.52 -28.16 4.55
CA PHE A 187 -35.06 -29.48 4.14
C PHE A 187 -34.71 -30.37 5.34
N ILE A 188 -34.02 -29.82 6.34
CA ILE A 188 -33.61 -30.57 7.54
C ILE A 188 -34.84 -30.91 8.40
N LEU A 189 -35.72 -29.96 8.63
CA LEU A 189 -36.95 -30.17 9.40
C LEU A 189 -37.82 -31.24 8.75
N ARG A 190 -37.98 -31.24 7.44
CA ARG A 190 -38.92 -32.10 6.75
C ARG A 190 -38.37 -33.51 6.47
N TYR A 191 -37.07 -33.60 6.10
CA TYR A 191 -36.54 -34.85 5.55
C TYR A 191 -35.48 -35.52 6.43
N MET A 192 -34.80 -34.81 7.36
CA MET A 192 -33.76 -35.41 8.16
C MET A 192 -34.41 -36.33 9.25
N PRO A 193 -34.00 -37.62 9.33
CA PRO A 193 -34.46 -38.50 10.38
C PRO A 193 -33.93 -38.05 11.75
N ARG A 194 -34.68 -38.38 12.81
CA ARG A 194 -34.23 -38.14 14.19
C ARG A 194 -33.21 -39.22 14.59
N LEU A 195 -31.95 -38.94 14.34
CA LEU A 195 -30.85 -39.77 14.80
C LEU A 195 -30.50 -39.38 16.24
N SER A 196 -31.10 -40.03 17.18
CA SER A 196 -30.84 -39.82 18.60
C SER A 196 -29.83 -40.83 19.14
N PRO A 197 -28.95 -40.41 20.05
CA PRO A 197 -28.01 -41.33 20.71
C PRO A 197 -28.74 -42.31 21.63
N GLU A 198 -28.17 -43.51 21.75
CA GLU A 198 -28.73 -44.56 22.57
C GLU A 198 -28.56 -44.33 24.08
N HIS A 199 -27.54 -43.59 24.47
CA HIS A 199 -27.21 -43.30 25.87
C HIS A 199 -27.09 -41.78 26.08
N ARG A 200 -27.61 -41.29 27.22
CA ARG A 200 -27.47 -39.89 27.68
C ARG A 200 -26.28 -39.80 28.63
N GLU A 201 -25.18 -39.29 28.15
CA GLU A 201 -24.03 -38.95 28.96
C GLU A 201 -24.08 -37.48 29.44
N ARG A 202 -23.32 -37.11 30.46
CA ARG A 202 -23.23 -35.74 30.94
C ARG A 202 -22.27 -34.94 30.05
N PHE A 203 -22.59 -33.66 29.83
CA PHE A 203 -21.70 -32.76 29.07
C PHE A 203 -20.58 -32.25 29.97
N ASP A 204 -19.37 -32.28 29.46
CA ASP A 204 -18.15 -31.80 30.14
C ASP A 204 -18.00 -30.29 29.96
N TYR A 205 -18.59 -29.50 30.86
CA TYR A 205 -18.48 -28.05 30.85
C TYR A 205 -17.06 -27.57 31.14
N LEU A 206 -16.30 -28.24 32.02
CA LEU A 206 -14.91 -27.89 32.36
C LEU A 206 -14.01 -28.11 31.15
N GLY A 207 -14.13 -29.26 30.50
CA GLY A 207 -13.40 -29.56 29.28
C GLY A 207 -13.69 -28.56 28.15
N ALA A 208 -14.96 -28.15 27.98
CA ALA A 208 -15.34 -27.14 27.00
C ALA A 208 -14.74 -25.76 27.33
N THR A 209 -14.77 -25.32 28.60
CA THR A 209 -14.18 -24.07 29.03
C THR A 209 -12.66 -24.05 28.84
N LEU A 210 -11.98 -25.14 29.23
CA LEU A 210 -10.54 -25.27 29.06
C LEU A 210 -10.14 -25.35 27.56
N LEU A 211 -11.00 -25.97 26.71
CA LEU A 211 -10.83 -25.95 25.25
C LEU A 211 -10.79 -24.50 24.71
N VAL A 212 -11.74 -23.67 25.15
CA VAL A 212 -11.77 -22.24 24.81
C VAL A 212 -10.50 -21.56 25.33
N ALA A 213 -10.15 -21.80 26.58
CA ALA A 213 -9.04 -21.14 27.29
C ALA A 213 -7.67 -21.42 26.67
N TRP A 214 -7.45 -22.56 26.00
CA TRP A 214 -6.18 -22.79 25.30
C TRP A 214 -6.24 -22.46 23.82
N THR A 215 -7.38 -22.69 23.15
CA THR A 215 -7.49 -22.49 21.70
C THR A 215 -7.51 -21.00 21.34
N VAL A 216 -8.30 -20.18 22.09
CA VAL A 216 -8.43 -18.74 21.78
C VAL A 216 -7.11 -17.98 21.94
N PRO A 217 -6.37 -18.09 23.08
CA PRO A 217 -5.08 -17.44 23.20
C PRO A 217 -4.05 -17.92 22.17
N LEU A 218 -4.09 -19.22 21.82
CA LEU A 218 -3.23 -19.75 20.76
C LEU A 218 -3.49 -19.09 19.42
N MET A 219 -4.74 -19.02 19.01
CA MET A 219 -5.13 -18.42 17.75
C MET A 219 -4.86 -16.92 17.72
N LEU A 220 -5.08 -16.21 18.84
CA LEU A 220 -4.73 -14.79 18.98
C LEU A 220 -3.22 -14.58 18.88
N ALA A 221 -2.42 -15.42 19.53
CA ALA A 221 -0.96 -15.34 19.45
C ALA A 221 -0.47 -15.49 18.00
N PHE A 222 -1.03 -16.40 17.24
CA PHE A 222 -0.71 -16.56 15.83
C PHE A 222 -1.32 -15.47 14.95
N SER A 223 -2.51 -14.95 15.28
CA SER A 223 -3.13 -13.85 14.52
C SER A 223 -2.36 -12.53 14.67
N TRP A 224 -1.85 -12.24 15.87
CA TRP A 224 -1.15 -10.99 16.18
C TRP A 224 0.37 -11.10 16.06
N GLY A 225 0.92 -12.31 16.17
CA GLY A 225 2.37 -12.56 16.11
C GLY A 225 2.94 -12.21 14.73
N GLY A 226 3.98 -11.36 14.73
CA GLY A 226 4.63 -10.90 13.50
C GLY A 226 3.82 -9.87 12.70
N SER A 227 2.57 -9.60 13.09
CA SER A 227 1.71 -8.57 12.49
C SER A 227 1.50 -7.37 13.42
N THR A 228 0.77 -7.56 14.51
CA THR A 228 0.48 -6.51 15.48
C THR A 228 1.59 -6.39 16.54
N TYR A 229 2.13 -7.54 16.96
CA TYR A 229 3.20 -7.60 17.95
C TYR A 229 4.37 -8.46 17.44
N PRO A 230 5.63 -8.11 17.77
CA PRO A 230 6.77 -8.98 17.49
C PRO A 230 6.59 -10.36 18.15
N TRP A 231 7.06 -11.41 17.50
CA TRP A 231 6.93 -12.79 18.00
C TRP A 231 7.49 -13.00 19.43
N LEU A 232 8.53 -12.29 19.80
CA LEU A 232 9.17 -12.35 21.13
C LEU A 232 8.62 -11.30 22.11
N SER A 233 7.52 -10.65 21.82
CA SER A 233 6.90 -9.70 22.73
C SER A 233 6.25 -10.38 23.94
N ALA A 234 6.17 -9.66 25.07
CA ALA A 234 5.55 -10.16 26.29
C ALA A 234 4.08 -10.57 26.06
N GLN A 235 3.37 -9.87 25.16
CA GLN A 235 1.98 -10.16 24.79
C GLN A 235 1.85 -11.55 24.12
N ILE A 236 2.67 -11.80 23.09
CA ILE A 236 2.63 -13.07 22.36
C ILE A 236 3.13 -14.23 23.24
N LEU A 237 4.23 -14.04 23.96
CA LEU A 237 4.75 -15.06 24.89
C LEU A 237 3.76 -15.33 26.03
N GLY A 238 3.08 -14.29 26.53
CA GLY A 238 2.03 -14.43 27.53
C GLY A 238 0.83 -15.24 27.03
N LEU A 239 0.35 -14.96 25.81
CA LEU A 239 -0.73 -15.72 25.18
C LEU A 239 -0.32 -17.18 24.93
N LEU A 240 0.89 -17.44 24.44
CA LEU A 240 1.39 -18.80 24.25
C LEU A 240 1.57 -19.54 25.57
N GLY A 241 2.08 -18.88 26.61
CA GLY A 241 2.21 -19.43 27.95
C GLY A 241 0.84 -19.77 28.56
N LEU A 242 -0.13 -18.88 28.46
CA LEU A 242 -1.51 -19.12 28.89
C LEU A 242 -2.12 -20.30 28.13
N SER A 243 -1.96 -20.34 26.81
CA SER A 243 -2.44 -21.44 25.99
C SER A 243 -1.81 -22.77 26.38
N ALA A 244 -0.48 -22.82 26.58
CA ALA A 244 0.23 -24.03 26.99
C ALA A 244 -0.25 -24.53 28.36
N LEU A 245 -0.41 -23.63 29.33
CA LEU A 245 -0.95 -23.95 30.64
C LEU A 245 -2.38 -24.50 30.55
N ALA A 246 -3.25 -23.79 29.83
CA ALA A 246 -4.64 -24.21 29.66
C ALA A 246 -4.76 -25.53 28.89
N LEU A 247 -3.89 -25.78 27.91
CA LEU A 247 -3.82 -27.06 27.20
C LEU A 247 -3.39 -28.20 28.14
N ALA A 248 -2.39 -27.98 29.00
CA ALA A 248 -1.97 -28.97 30.00
C ALA A 248 -3.09 -29.29 30.97
N LEU A 249 -3.83 -28.27 31.45
CA LEU A 249 -4.99 -28.44 32.30
C LEU A 249 -6.15 -29.13 31.56
N TRP A 250 -6.34 -28.85 30.28
CA TRP A 250 -7.33 -29.51 29.43
C TRP A 250 -7.02 -31.00 29.30
N VAL A 251 -5.79 -31.36 28.94
CA VAL A 251 -5.35 -32.77 28.82
C VAL A 251 -5.52 -33.49 30.17
N TRP A 252 -5.12 -32.84 31.28
CA TRP A 252 -5.29 -33.40 32.61
C TRP A 252 -6.77 -33.62 32.94
N SER A 253 -7.64 -32.64 32.67
CA SER A 253 -9.10 -32.75 32.87
C SER A 253 -9.68 -33.91 32.05
N GLN A 254 -9.37 -34.00 30.75
CA GLN A 254 -9.91 -35.05 29.87
C GLN A 254 -9.50 -36.46 30.29
N ASN A 255 -8.39 -36.63 30.99
CA ASN A 255 -7.97 -37.92 31.56
C ASN A 255 -8.66 -38.27 32.89
N ARG A 256 -9.32 -37.29 33.55
CA ARG A 256 -9.93 -37.47 34.88
C ARG A 256 -11.47 -37.56 34.86
N VAL A 257 -12.11 -36.92 33.92
CA VAL A 257 -13.57 -36.84 33.77
C VAL A 257 -14.09 -38.15 33.17
N GLN A 258 -15.21 -38.66 33.71
CA GLN A 258 -15.83 -39.91 33.23
C GLN A 258 -16.40 -39.80 31.81
N HIS A 259 -16.93 -38.63 31.46
CA HIS A 259 -17.46 -38.33 30.13
C HIS A 259 -16.76 -37.11 29.54
N PRO A 260 -15.50 -37.26 29.08
CA PRO A 260 -14.73 -36.14 28.60
C PRO A 260 -15.33 -35.53 27.31
N LEU A 261 -15.07 -34.24 27.10
CA LEU A 261 -15.43 -33.56 25.85
C LEU A 261 -14.81 -34.25 24.63
N PHE A 262 -13.55 -34.66 24.78
CA PHE A 262 -12.80 -35.47 23.82
C PHE A 262 -12.12 -36.64 24.54
N ASP A 263 -12.50 -37.85 24.16
CA ASP A 263 -11.87 -39.06 24.73
C ASP A 263 -10.46 -39.25 24.15
N LEU A 264 -9.46 -38.95 24.98
CA LEU A 264 -8.04 -39.09 24.61
C LEU A 264 -7.65 -40.53 24.26
N SER A 265 -8.48 -41.54 24.63
CA SER A 265 -8.25 -42.92 24.21
C SER A 265 -8.32 -43.10 22.69
N VAL A 266 -9.06 -42.24 21.98
CA VAL A 266 -9.12 -42.24 20.49
C VAL A 266 -7.75 -41.91 19.89
N LEU A 267 -6.92 -41.16 20.58
CA LEU A 267 -5.52 -40.91 20.17
C LEU A 267 -4.66 -42.18 20.19
N ARG A 268 -5.06 -43.24 20.89
CA ARG A 268 -4.37 -44.53 20.83
C ARG A 268 -4.67 -45.29 19.54
N VAL A 269 -5.73 -44.92 18.83
CA VAL A 269 -6.03 -45.46 17.52
C VAL A 269 -5.02 -44.88 16.53
N ARG A 270 -4.06 -45.73 16.10
CA ARG A 270 -2.90 -45.28 15.25
C ARG A 270 -3.33 -44.52 13.98
N SER A 271 -4.38 -45.03 13.30
CA SER A 271 -4.89 -44.35 12.09
C SER A 271 -5.46 -42.95 12.40
N PHE A 272 -6.17 -42.81 13.52
CA PHE A 272 -6.73 -41.53 13.95
C PHE A 272 -5.63 -40.50 14.30
N SER A 273 -4.66 -40.88 15.14
CA SER A 273 -3.61 -39.98 15.57
C SER A 273 -2.73 -39.53 14.43
N LEU A 274 -2.32 -40.47 13.57
CA LEU A 274 -1.51 -40.16 12.40
C LEU A 274 -2.27 -39.29 11.39
N ALA A 275 -3.55 -39.59 11.14
CA ALA A 275 -4.37 -38.78 10.24
C ALA A 275 -4.63 -37.38 10.80
N SER A 276 -4.85 -37.24 12.12
CA SER A 276 -5.04 -35.94 12.77
C SER A 276 -3.76 -35.10 12.72
N ALA A 277 -2.60 -35.71 12.99
CA ALA A 277 -1.30 -35.04 12.87
C ALA A 277 -1.02 -34.63 11.40
N ALA A 278 -1.28 -35.54 10.45
CA ALA A 278 -1.17 -35.22 9.03
C ALA A 278 -2.08 -34.05 8.64
N THR A 279 -3.30 -34.00 9.16
CA THR A 279 -4.28 -32.94 8.93
C THR A 279 -3.82 -31.61 9.51
N PHE A 280 -3.17 -31.61 10.68
CA PHE A 280 -2.58 -30.40 11.27
C PHE A 280 -1.53 -29.79 10.31
N PHE A 281 -0.61 -30.60 9.78
CA PHE A 281 0.41 -30.10 8.85
C PHE A 281 -0.14 -29.83 7.44
N TYR A 282 -1.21 -30.50 7.03
CA TYR A 282 -1.89 -30.19 5.78
C TYR A 282 -2.60 -28.83 5.82
N GLY A 283 -3.13 -28.41 6.99
CA GLY A 283 -3.82 -27.14 7.17
C GLY A 283 -3.02 -25.90 6.68
N PRO A 284 -1.76 -25.73 7.12
CA PRO A 284 -0.89 -24.67 6.63
C PRO A 284 -0.69 -24.69 5.11
N ALA A 285 -0.46 -25.86 4.55
CA ALA A 285 -0.25 -26.01 3.10
C ALA A 285 -1.52 -25.64 2.30
N PHE A 286 -2.71 -26.01 2.81
CA PHE A 286 -3.97 -25.69 2.15
C PHE A 286 -4.30 -24.20 2.23
N LEU A 287 -4.55 -23.67 3.43
CA LEU A 287 -5.12 -22.35 3.60
C LEU A 287 -4.05 -21.26 3.45
N GLY A 288 -2.83 -21.52 3.91
CA GLY A 288 -1.72 -20.58 3.81
C GLY A 288 -1.33 -20.31 2.36
N ALA A 289 -1.28 -21.34 1.50
CA ALA A 289 -0.96 -21.14 0.09
C ALA A 289 -2.11 -20.49 -0.69
N VAL A 290 -3.37 -20.85 -0.38
CA VAL A 290 -4.54 -20.38 -1.13
C VAL A 290 -4.94 -18.94 -0.75
N ALA A 291 -4.73 -18.54 0.51
CA ALA A 291 -5.18 -17.26 1.04
C ALA A 291 -4.58 -16.03 0.32
N PHE A 292 -3.34 -16.15 -0.17
CA PHE A 292 -2.61 -15.04 -0.78
C PHE A 292 -2.70 -15.01 -2.32
N LEU A 293 -3.24 -16.06 -2.97
CA LEU A 293 -3.41 -16.10 -4.43
C LEU A 293 -4.22 -14.92 -5.01
N PRO A 294 -5.33 -14.49 -4.39
CA PRO A 294 -6.06 -13.31 -4.87
C PRO A 294 -5.22 -12.04 -4.86
N LEU A 295 -4.36 -11.87 -3.85
CA LEU A 295 -3.46 -10.72 -3.75
C LEU A 295 -2.43 -10.72 -4.89
N TYR A 296 -1.85 -11.89 -5.19
CA TYR A 296 -0.96 -12.04 -6.34
C TYR A 296 -1.66 -11.69 -7.66
N LEU A 297 -2.89 -12.18 -7.86
CA LEU A 297 -3.66 -11.90 -9.06
C LEU A 297 -4.00 -10.41 -9.21
N GLN A 298 -4.39 -9.75 -8.11
CA GLN A 298 -4.79 -8.35 -8.14
C GLN A 298 -3.59 -7.41 -8.31
N VAL A 299 -2.56 -7.55 -7.49
CA VAL A 299 -1.43 -6.61 -7.47
C VAL A 299 -0.41 -6.94 -8.56
N VAL A 300 -0.07 -8.23 -8.76
CA VAL A 300 0.98 -8.61 -9.70
C VAL A 300 0.46 -8.75 -11.13
N LYS A 301 -0.78 -9.25 -11.29
CA LYS A 301 -1.37 -9.48 -12.62
C LYS A 301 -2.36 -8.39 -13.06
N GLY A 302 -2.65 -7.42 -12.19
CA GLY A 302 -3.59 -6.33 -12.49
C GLY A 302 -5.03 -6.80 -12.69
N VAL A 303 -5.41 -7.99 -12.19
CA VAL A 303 -6.75 -8.55 -12.31
C VAL A 303 -7.65 -7.85 -11.29
N SER A 304 -8.85 -7.42 -11.68
CA SER A 304 -9.81 -6.83 -10.74
C SER A 304 -10.19 -7.79 -9.62
N ALA A 305 -10.64 -7.29 -8.48
CA ALA A 305 -11.04 -8.11 -7.34
C ALA A 305 -12.12 -9.14 -7.72
N SER A 306 -13.13 -8.74 -8.49
CA SER A 306 -14.17 -9.65 -8.99
C SER A 306 -13.63 -10.70 -9.97
N ALA A 307 -12.75 -10.28 -10.90
CA ALA A 307 -12.14 -11.20 -11.87
C ALA A 307 -11.13 -12.14 -11.19
N SER A 308 -10.45 -11.73 -10.10
CA SER A 308 -9.55 -12.60 -9.33
C SER A 308 -10.30 -13.78 -8.72
N GLY A 309 -11.53 -13.57 -8.22
CA GLY A 309 -12.41 -14.63 -7.75
C GLY A 309 -12.72 -15.67 -8.82
N VAL A 310 -13.05 -15.22 -10.04
CA VAL A 310 -13.27 -16.10 -11.20
C VAL A 310 -11.99 -16.84 -11.59
N THR A 311 -10.85 -16.16 -11.54
CA THR A 311 -9.54 -16.73 -11.89
C THR A 311 -9.09 -17.84 -10.93
N VAL A 312 -9.60 -17.84 -9.68
CA VAL A 312 -9.34 -18.91 -8.69
C VAL A 312 -10.30 -20.11 -8.86
N LEU A 313 -11.38 -19.99 -9.65
CA LEU A 313 -12.31 -21.12 -9.87
C LEU A 313 -11.63 -22.42 -10.36
N PRO A 314 -10.64 -22.41 -11.25
CA PRO A 314 -9.93 -23.63 -11.66
C PRO A 314 -9.25 -24.36 -10.50
N LEU A 315 -8.70 -23.63 -9.52
CA LEU A 315 -8.18 -24.24 -8.28
C LEU A 315 -9.28 -25.04 -7.58
N THR A 316 -10.44 -24.45 -7.42
CA THR A 316 -11.58 -25.11 -6.76
C THR A 316 -12.10 -26.30 -7.57
N LEU A 317 -12.20 -26.15 -8.87
CA LEU A 317 -12.56 -27.27 -9.75
C LEU A 317 -11.56 -28.41 -9.59
N GLY A 318 -10.27 -28.09 -9.52
CA GLY A 318 -9.22 -29.05 -9.22
C GLY A 318 -9.43 -29.76 -7.89
N VAL A 319 -9.74 -29.00 -6.81
CA VAL A 319 -10.03 -29.58 -5.46
C VAL A 319 -11.21 -30.53 -5.55
N VAL A 320 -12.30 -30.13 -6.20
CA VAL A 320 -13.51 -30.97 -6.35
C VAL A 320 -13.19 -32.25 -7.12
N LEU A 321 -12.51 -32.14 -8.26
CA LEU A 321 -12.17 -33.30 -9.09
C LEU A 321 -11.18 -34.21 -8.35
N GLY A 322 -10.17 -33.64 -7.67
CA GLY A 322 -9.21 -34.38 -6.88
C GLY A 322 -9.85 -35.12 -5.70
N ALA A 323 -10.70 -34.42 -4.94
CA ALA A 323 -11.40 -35.00 -3.80
C ALA A 323 -12.41 -36.08 -4.20
N THR A 324 -13.24 -35.78 -5.20
CA THR A 324 -14.26 -36.73 -5.69
C THR A 324 -13.61 -37.92 -6.38
N GLY A 325 -12.63 -37.65 -7.26
CA GLY A 325 -11.91 -38.70 -7.99
C GLY A 325 -11.16 -39.65 -7.08
N SER A 326 -10.39 -39.10 -6.13
CA SER A 326 -9.68 -39.91 -5.11
C SER A 326 -10.65 -40.64 -4.18
N GLY A 327 -11.76 -39.99 -3.82
CA GLY A 327 -12.80 -40.58 -3.00
C GLY A 327 -13.51 -41.76 -3.69
N VAL A 328 -13.91 -41.63 -4.97
CA VAL A 328 -14.52 -42.72 -5.76
C VAL A 328 -13.53 -43.83 -5.97
N LEU A 329 -12.28 -43.49 -6.31
CA LEU A 329 -11.24 -44.47 -6.56
C LEU A 329 -10.86 -45.25 -5.29
N SER A 330 -10.79 -44.56 -4.13
CA SER A 330 -10.56 -45.19 -2.84
C SER A 330 -11.69 -46.15 -2.46
N GLY A 331 -12.95 -45.77 -2.77
CA GLY A 331 -14.12 -46.65 -2.58
C GLY A 331 -14.07 -47.89 -3.47
N ARG A 332 -13.59 -47.80 -4.72
CA ARG A 332 -13.41 -48.94 -5.63
C ARG A 332 -12.24 -49.84 -5.26
N LEU A 333 -11.11 -49.26 -4.90
CA LEU A 333 -9.90 -49.95 -4.46
C LEU A 333 -10.04 -50.54 -3.06
N GLY A 334 -11.00 -50.11 -2.27
CA GLY A 334 -11.15 -50.46 -0.86
C GLY A 334 -10.04 -49.91 0.05
N ARG A 335 -9.13 -49.12 -0.45
CA ARG A 335 -7.94 -48.60 0.25
C ARG A 335 -7.75 -47.11 -0.05
N PHE A 336 -7.44 -46.32 0.95
CA PHE A 336 -7.25 -44.86 0.82
C PHE A 336 -5.78 -44.43 0.79
N LYS A 337 -4.88 -45.17 1.46
CA LYS A 337 -3.46 -44.79 1.66
C LYS A 337 -2.69 -44.57 0.34
N PRO A 338 -2.76 -45.45 -0.67
CA PRO A 338 -2.01 -45.22 -1.93
C PRO A 338 -2.42 -43.93 -2.63
N LEU A 339 -3.73 -43.63 -2.66
CA LEU A 339 -4.26 -42.43 -3.31
C LEU A 339 -3.93 -41.16 -2.51
N LEU A 340 -3.87 -41.27 -1.17
CA LEU A 340 -3.45 -40.17 -0.30
C LEU A 340 -1.96 -39.83 -0.53
N LEU A 341 -1.09 -40.84 -0.62
CA LEU A 341 0.34 -40.65 -0.93
C LEU A 341 0.55 -40.09 -2.34
N LEU A 342 -0.19 -40.58 -3.33
CA LEU A 342 -0.12 -40.04 -4.70
C LEU A 342 -0.58 -38.59 -4.73
N GLY A 343 -1.71 -38.25 -4.10
CA GLY A 343 -2.25 -36.90 -4.06
C GLY A 343 -1.33 -35.91 -3.32
N THR A 344 -0.79 -36.32 -2.16
CA THR A 344 0.16 -35.47 -1.43
C THR A 344 1.52 -35.36 -2.12
N GLY A 345 2.00 -36.41 -2.79
CA GLY A 345 3.20 -36.36 -3.62
C GLY A 345 3.03 -35.45 -4.84
N TRP A 346 1.85 -35.51 -5.50
CA TRP A 346 1.49 -34.58 -6.56
C TRP A 346 1.45 -33.13 -6.04
N LEU A 347 0.81 -32.91 -4.89
CA LEU A 347 0.74 -31.60 -4.26
C LEU A 347 2.13 -31.02 -3.95
N LEU A 348 3.03 -31.86 -3.42
CA LEU A 348 4.42 -31.49 -3.18
C LEU A 348 5.12 -31.08 -4.48
N ALA A 349 4.99 -31.87 -5.53
CA ALA A 349 5.57 -31.58 -6.84
C ALA A 349 5.05 -30.25 -7.41
N VAL A 350 3.75 -29.98 -7.29
CA VAL A 350 3.14 -28.72 -7.77
C VAL A 350 3.65 -27.52 -6.96
N PHE A 351 3.75 -27.64 -5.64
CA PHE A 351 4.29 -26.54 -4.81
C PHE A 351 5.75 -26.24 -5.14
N LEU A 352 6.58 -27.26 -5.32
CA LEU A 352 7.96 -27.08 -5.74
C LEU A 352 8.05 -26.46 -7.15
N THR A 353 7.20 -26.90 -8.07
CA THR A 353 7.12 -26.32 -9.41
C THR A 353 6.72 -24.84 -9.37
N LEU A 354 5.71 -24.48 -8.56
CA LEU A 354 5.28 -23.10 -8.37
C LEU A 354 6.39 -22.26 -7.73
N HIS A 355 7.12 -22.79 -6.75
CA HIS A 355 8.26 -22.09 -6.15
C HIS A 355 9.28 -21.64 -7.19
N PHE A 356 9.61 -22.48 -8.17
CA PHE A 356 10.62 -22.16 -9.18
C PHE A 356 10.07 -21.39 -10.38
N LEU A 357 8.81 -21.62 -10.78
CA LEU A 357 8.26 -21.12 -12.04
C LEU A 357 7.39 -19.88 -11.90
N ILE A 358 6.81 -19.59 -10.71
CA ILE A 358 5.98 -18.39 -10.58
C ILE A 358 6.82 -17.11 -10.61
N LYS A 359 6.48 -16.19 -11.52
CA LYS A 359 7.20 -14.93 -11.76
C LYS A 359 6.20 -13.81 -11.94
N VAL A 360 6.66 -12.55 -11.87
CA VAL A 360 5.81 -11.39 -12.22
C VAL A 360 5.33 -11.51 -13.68
N ASP A 361 6.14 -12.03 -14.61
CA ASP A 361 5.82 -12.21 -16.05
C ASP A 361 5.10 -13.52 -16.38
N THR A 362 4.91 -14.45 -15.42
CA THR A 362 4.18 -15.70 -15.68
C THR A 362 2.84 -15.39 -16.37
N PRO A 363 2.56 -15.93 -17.57
CA PRO A 363 1.29 -15.68 -18.24
C PRO A 363 0.11 -16.09 -17.36
N LEU A 364 -0.98 -15.33 -17.39
CA LEU A 364 -2.15 -15.60 -16.54
C LEU A 364 -2.72 -17.01 -16.76
N TRP A 365 -2.80 -17.46 -18.02
CA TRP A 365 -3.28 -18.81 -18.34
C TRP A 365 -2.43 -19.92 -17.68
N LEU A 366 -1.11 -19.70 -17.60
CA LEU A 366 -0.20 -20.65 -16.96
C LEU A 366 -0.37 -20.66 -15.43
N ALA A 367 -0.55 -19.49 -14.82
CA ALA A 367 -0.90 -19.40 -13.40
C ALA A 367 -2.22 -20.13 -13.10
N VAL A 368 -3.24 -19.92 -13.93
CA VAL A 368 -4.54 -20.60 -13.85
C VAL A 368 -4.40 -22.12 -13.96
N LEU A 369 -3.57 -22.59 -14.89
CA LEU A 369 -3.27 -24.02 -15.02
C LEU A 369 -2.61 -24.57 -13.76
N PHE A 370 -1.63 -23.88 -13.21
CA PHE A 370 -1.00 -24.27 -11.94
C PHE A 370 -1.99 -24.27 -10.77
N PHE A 371 -2.90 -23.32 -10.71
CA PHE A 371 -3.95 -23.32 -9.68
C PHE A 371 -4.87 -24.54 -9.81
N PHE A 372 -5.23 -24.91 -11.03
CA PHE A 372 -5.99 -26.16 -11.26
C PHE A 372 -5.21 -27.40 -10.79
N LEU A 373 -3.93 -27.51 -11.17
CA LEU A 373 -3.06 -28.61 -10.76
C LEU A 373 -2.83 -28.65 -9.24
N LEU A 374 -2.71 -27.47 -8.61
CA LEU A 374 -2.65 -27.32 -7.17
C LEU A 374 -3.92 -27.87 -6.53
N GLY A 375 -5.08 -27.48 -7.06
CA GLY A 375 -6.39 -27.97 -6.60
C GLY A 375 -6.49 -29.49 -6.68
N LEU A 376 -6.07 -30.08 -7.79
CA LEU A 376 -6.05 -31.54 -7.98
C LEU A 376 -5.23 -32.25 -6.89
N GLY A 377 -4.13 -31.64 -6.43
CA GLY A 377 -3.31 -32.19 -5.34
C GLY A 377 -3.92 -31.96 -3.94
N LEU A 378 -4.60 -30.84 -3.74
CA LEU A 378 -5.25 -30.51 -2.46
C LEU A 378 -6.46 -31.41 -2.19
N GLY A 379 -7.22 -31.77 -3.23
CA GLY A 379 -8.46 -32.55 -3.11
C GLY A 379 -8.32 -33.88 -2.37
N PRO A 380 -7.39 -34.76 -2.78
CA PRO A 380 -7.19 -36.07 -2.14
C PRO A 380 -6.90 -35.99 -0.66
N ALA A 381 -6.02 -35.09 -0.21
CA ALA A 381 -5.71 -34.91 1.19
C ALA A 381 -6.93 -34.42 1.98
N GLN A 382 -7.72 -33.48 1.41
CA GLN A 382 -8.93 -32.94 2.01
C GLN A 382 -9.95 -34.03 2.35
N SER A 383 -10.18 -34.98 1.44
CA SER A 383 -11.20 -36.02 1.60
C SER A 383 -10.69 -37.27 2.33
N LEU A 384 -9.49 -37.74 1.94
CA LEU A 384 -8.99 -39.03 2.41
C LEU A 384 -8.41 -38.97 3.84
N LEU A 385 -7.82 -37.85 4.28
CA LEU A 385 -7.38 -37.69 5.67
C LEU A 385 -8.56 -37.76 6.64
N GLN A 386 -9.68 -37.14 6.27
CA GLN A 386 -10.92 -37.21 7.06
C GLN A 386 -11.45 -38.65 7.14
N ILE A 387 -11.43 -39.37 6.01
CA ILE A 387 -11.84 -40.79 5.97
C ILE A 387 -10.88 -41.65 6.82
N ALA A 388 -9.57 -41.42 6.70
CA ALA A 388 -8.57 -42.15 7.47
C ALA A 388 -8.74 -41.96 8.98
N ALA A 389 -9.04 -40.71 9.41
CA ALA A 389 -9.31 -40.41 10.82
C ALA A 389 -10.60 -41.08 11.33
N GLN A 390 -11.64 -41.24 10.49
CA GLN A 390 -12.92 -41.80 10.87
C GLN A 390 -12.99 -43.33 10.78
N ASN A 391 -12.13 -43.99 10.02
CA ASN A 391 -12.29 -45.38 9.58
C ASN A 391 -12.32 -46.35 10.77
N ASN A 392 -11.50 -46.15 11.79
CA ASN A 392 -11.39 -47.06 12.95
C ASN A 392 -11.93 -46.48 14.27
N VAL A 393 -12.59 -45.33 14.18
CA VAL A 393 -13.23 -44.74 15.34
C VAL A 393 -14.60 -45.38 15.55
N PRO A 394 -14.97 -45.72 16.81
CA PRO A 394 -16.29 -46.21 17.11
C PRO A 394 -17.39 -45.26 16.66
N PRO A 395 -18.54 -45.77 16.15
CA PRO A 395 -19.63 -44.93 15.65
C PRO A 395 -20.16 -43.91 16.67
N GLN A 396 -20.09 -44.24 17.95
CA GLN A 396 -20.52 -43.37 19.06
C GLN A 396 -19.64 -42.14 19.24
N ARG A 397 -18.37 -42.21 18.81
CA ARG A 397 -17.35 -41.17 18.97
C ARG A 397 -16.94 -40.47 17.65
N LEU A 398 -17.68 -40.74 16.58
CA LEU A 398 -17.44 -40.12 15.28
C LEU A 398 -17.60 -38.59 15.29
N GLY A 399 -18.50 -38.09 16.15
CA GLY A 399 -18.72 -36.63 16.28
C GLY A 399 -17.49 -35.91 16.83
N SER A 400 -17.06 -36.33 18.03
CA SER A 400 -15.88 -35.72 18.69
C SER A 400 -14.59 -35.94 17.88
N ALA A 401 -14.40 -37.15 17.33
CA ALA A 401 -13.23 -37.44 16.47
C ALA A 401 -13.17 -36.59 15.20
N THR A 402 -14.31 -36.45 14.50
CA THR A 402 -14.42 -35.59 13.31
C THR A 402 -14.14 -34.13 13.65
N ALA A 403 -14.71 -33.66 14.75
CA ALA A 403 -14.55 -32.29 15.21
C ALA A 403 -13.10 -32.00 15.68
N PHE A 404 -12.44 -32.98 16.34
CA PHE A 404 -11.03 -32.86 16.70
C PHE A 404 -10.11 -32.78 15.48
N THR A 405 -10.34 -33.61 14.48
CA THR A 405 -9.57 -33.52 13.21
C THR A 405 -9.77 -32.16 12.55
N GLN A 406 -10.99 -31.64 12.58
CA GLN A 406 -11.30 -30.30 12.08
C GLN A 406 -10.60 -29.20 12.89
N LEU A 407 -10.56 -29.33 14.22
CA LEU A 407 -9.82 -28.43 15.11
C LEU A 407 -8.32 -28.43 14.76
N MET A 408 -7.73 -29.61 14.58
CA MET A 408 -6.32 -29.75 14.18
C MET A 408 -6.06 -29.06 12.85
N ARG A 409 -6.93 -29.24 11.87
CA ARG A 409 -6.85 -28.56 10.57
C ARG A 409 -6.92 -27.04 10.73
N GLN A 410 -7.85 -26.54 11.55
CA GLN A 410 -8.06 -25.11 11.76
C GLN A 410 -6.86 -24.45 12.44
N ILE A 411 -6.36 -25.07 13.50
CA ILE A 411 -5.14 -24.58 14.19
C ILE A 411 -3.96 -24.58 13.23
N GLY A 412 -3.74 -25.69 12.51
CA GLY A 412 -2.69 -25.79 11.51
C GLY A 412 -2.82 -24.70 10.45
N SER A 413 -4.03 -24.46 9.92
CA SER A 413 -4.31 -23.39 8.96
C SER A 413 -3.98 -22.01 9.52
N THR A 414 -4.34 -21.73 10.77
CA THR A 414 -4.03 -20.44 11.44
C THR A 414 -2.53 -20.26 11.59
N VAL A 415 -1.81 -21.30 12.02
CA VAL A 415 -0.33 -21.29 12.05
C VAL A 415 0.25 -21.01 10.67
N GLY A 416 -0.30 -21.65 9.63
CA GLY A 416 0.13 -21.45 8.24
C GLY A 416 -0.06 -20.01 7.77
N ILE A 417 -1.26 -19.44 7.95
CA ILE A 417 -1.55 -18.05 7.58
C ILE A 417 -0.62 -17.08 8.32
N ALA A 418 -0.41 -17.28 9.62
CA ALA A 418 0.46 -16.42 10.42
C ALA A 418 1.92 -16.44 9.95
N LEU A 419 2.47 -17.63 9.71
CA LEU A 419 3.84 -17.77 9.22
C LEU A 419 3.98 -17.19 7.81
N MET A 420 3.06 -17.51 6.92
CA MET A 420 3.09 -17.04 5.53
C MET A 420 2.78 -15.54 5.43
N GLY A 421 1.88 -15.01 6.28
CA GLY A 421 1.63 -13.58 6.42
C GLY A 421 2.87 -12.82 6.90
N THR A 422 3.62 -13.38 7.85
CA THR A 422 4.90 -12.81 8.29
C THR A 422 5.94 -12.78 7.16
N LEU A 423 5.99 -13.83 6.33
CA LEU A 423 6.85 -13.87 5.15
C LEU A 423 6.44 -12.83 4.11
N LEU A 424 5.14 -12.69 3.87
CA LEU A 424 4.60 -11.65 2.98
C LEU A 424 4.97 -10.26 3.48
N ALA A 425 4.71 -9.98 4.75
CA ALA A 425 5.06 -8.72 5.37
C ALA A 425 6.55 -8.39 5.27
N LYS A 426 7.41 -9.37 5.58
CA LYS A 426 8.86 -9.23 5.46
C LYS A 426 9.29 -8.96 4.03
N SER A 427 8.74 -9.69 3.06
CA SER A 427 9.06 -9.49 1.64
C SER A 427 8.61 -8.12 1.14
N LEU A 428 7.39 -7.69 1.49
CA LEU A 428 6.88 -6.37 1.14
C LEU A 428 7.73 -5.26 1.76
N THR A 429 8.01 -5.33 3.07
CA THR A 429 8.86 -4.35 3.75
C THR A 429 10.24 -4.30 3.09
N THR A 430 10.84 -5.46 2.82
CA THR A 430 12.15 -5.53 2.20
C THR A 430 12.18 -4.84 0.83
N GLU A 431 11.20 -5.10 -0.03
CA GLU A 431 11.15 -4.54 -1.38
C GLU A 431 10.76 -3.05 -1.38
N THR A 432 9.82 -2.64 -0.52
CA THR A 432 9.40 -1.24 -0.43
C THR A 432 10.49 -0.35 0.17
N CYS A 433 11.19 -0.81 1.20
CA CYS A 433 12.27 -0.06 1.83
C CYS A 433 13.55 0.05 0.97
N LYS A 434 13.66 -0.75 -0.08
CA LYS A 434 14.68 -0.56 -1.11
C LYS A 434 14.39 0.68 -1.96
N VAL A 435 13.13 0.99 -2.16
CA VAL A 435 12.68 2.15 -2.96
C VAL A 435 12.59 3.42 -2.12
N PHE A 436 12.20 3.30 -0.86
CA PHE A 436 11.96 4.40 0.08
C PHE A 436 12.73 4.16 1.40
N PRO A 437 14.05 4.26 1.43
CA PRO A 437 14.85 3.91 2.62
C PRO A 437 14.60 4.81 3.83
N ASP A 438 14.19 6.05 3.60
CA ASP A 438 13.96 7.07 4.65
C ASP A 438 12.50 7.14 5.15
N ASP A 439 11.60 6.33 4.61
CA ASP A 439 10.21 6.32 5.07
C ASP A 439 10.14 5.73 6.49
N ALA A 440 9.42 6.42 7.38
CA ALA A 440 9.07 5.90 8.71
C ALA A 440 8.36 4.53 8.63
N ALA A 441 7.72 4.21 7.51
CA ALA A 441 7.14 2.91 7.19
C ALA A 441 8.19 1.79 7.06
N CYS A 442 9.45 2.12 6.83
CA CYS A 442 10.54 1.14 6.78
C CYS A 442 10.99 0.66 8.17
N ARG A 443 10.42 1.21 9.24
CA ARG A 443 10.59 0.64 10.58
C ARG A 443 9.89 -0.72 10.66
N PRO A 444 10.54 -1.71 11.31
CA PRO A 444 9.95 -3.04 11.44
C PRO A 444 8.53 -2.98 12.02
N GLY A 445 7.54 -3.49 11.29
CA GLY A 445 6.15 -3.54 11.71
C GLY A 445 5.21 -2.46 11.15
N ALA A 446 5.69 -1.30 10.70
CA ALA A 446 4.83 -0.19 10.26
C ALA A 446 4.07 -0.50 8.95
N LEU A 447 4.71 -1.17 7.99
CA LEU A 447 4.05 -1.57 6.72
C LEU A 447 3.04 -2.70 6.90
N VAL A 448 3.26 -3.58 7.88
CA VAL A 448 2.32 -4.66 8.20
C VAL A 448 1.05 -4.09 8.79
N GLN A 449 1.17 -3.07 9.64
CA GLN A 449 0.04 -2.37 10.21
C GLN A 449 -0.78 -1.68 9.12
N ARG A 450 -0.12 -1.01 8.17
CA ARG A 450 -0.76 -0.38 7.00
C ARG A 450 -1.37 -1.38 6.02
N SER A 451 -0.74 -2.53 5.78
CA SER A 451 -1.32 -3.57 4.91
C SER A 451 -2.54 -4.25 5.52
N ASN A 452 -2.60 -4.32 6.84
CA ASN A 452 -3.77 -4.81 7.58
C ASN A 452 -4.88 -3.76 7.64
N GLU A 453 -4.54 -2.46 7.69
CA GLU A 453 -5.48 -1.33 7.62
C GLU A 453 -6.03 -1.12 6.20
N ALA A 454 -5.26 -1.43 5.18
CA ALA A 454 -5.61 -1.28 3.76
C ALA A 454 -6.43 -2.44 3.19
N GLY A 455 -7.10 -3.26 3.94
CA GLY A 455 -8.00 -4.32 3.51
C GLY A 455 -7.89 -4.81 2.04
N VAL A 456 -8.33 -5.96 1.73
CA VAL A 456 -8.33 -6.57 0.38
C VAL A 456 -9.11 -5.68 -0.62
N GLY A 457 -8.45 -4.70 -1.21
CA GLY A 457 -9.04 -3.69 -2.10
C GLY A 457 -8.11 -2.50 -2.34
N PHE A 458 -6.81 -2.68 -2.13
CA PHE A 458 -5.81 -1.64 -2.32
C PHE A 458 -5.73 -1.25 -3.81
N ASN A 459 -6.57 -0.27 -4.21
CA ASN A 459 -6.47 0.33 -5.53
C ASN A 459 -5.43 1.46 -5.48
N LEU A 460 -4.18 1.09 -5.73
CA LEU A 460 -3.04 2.01 -5.75
C LEU A 460 -3.30 3.16 -6.73
N ASP A 461 -3.87 2.84 -7.90
CA ASP A 461 -4.18 3.82 -8.95
C ASP A 461 -5.16 4.88 -8.47
N GLU A 462 -6.21 4.48 -7.78
CA GLU A 462 -7.23 5.39 -7.26
C GLU A 462 -6.68 6.28 -6.14
N GLN A 463 -5.84 5.71 -5.25
CA GLN A 463 -5.21 6.49 -4.18
C GLN A 463 -4.20 7.49 -4.73
N PHE A 464 -3.36 7.09 -5.69
CA PHE A 464 -2.43 8.01 -6.35
C PHE A 464 -3.16 9.07 -7.17
N ALA A 465 -4.22 8.73 -7.88
CA ALA A 465 -5.04 9.71 -8.61
C ALA A 465 -5.70 10.72 -7.66
N LYS A 466 -6.18 10.27 -6.52
CA LYS A 466 -6.74 11.15 -5.49
C LYS A 466 -5.68 12.06 -4.87
N LEU A 467 -4.52 11.51 -4.55
CA LEU A 467 -3.39 12.27 -4.01
C LEU A 467 -2.86 13.29 -5.02
N GLU A 468 -2.71 12.90 -6.28
CA GLU A 468 -2.34 13.78 -7.40
C GLU A 468 -3.32 14.94 -7.54
N ALA A 469 -4.61 14.63 -7.59
CA ALA A 469 -5.66 15.64 -7.70
C ALA A 469 -5.61 16.63 -6.52
N GLN A 470 -5.40 16.15 -5.30
CA GLN A 470 -5.31 16.98 -4.10
C GLN A 470 -4.03 17.84 -4.10
N ILE A 471 -2.88 17.29 -4.48
CA ILE A 471 -1.62 18.05 -4.57
C ILE A 471 -1.73 19.12 -5.64
N VAL A 472 -2.24 18.78 -6.82
CA VAL A 472 -2.45 19.74 -7.92
C VAL A 472 -3.43 20.84 -7.51
N ALA A 473 -4.51 20.48 -6.82
CA ALA A 473 -5.48 21.46 -6.31
C ALA A 473 -4.84 22.39 -5.26
N ALA A 474 -4.07 21.84 -4.31
CA ALA A 474 -3.37 22.63 -3.30
C ALA A 474 -2.32 23.57 -3.92
N LEU A 475 -1.57 23.11 -4.92
CA LEU A 475 -0.62 23.93 -5.67
C LEU A 475 -1.31 25.06 -6.46
N LYS A 476 -2.54 24.81 -6.96
CA LYS A 476 -3.36 25.81 -7.64
C LYS A 476 -4.09 26.77 -6.70
N GLY A 477 -3.98 26.55 -5.38
CA GLY A 477 -4.50 27.47 -4.36
C GLY A 477 -5.69 26.98 -3.56
N ASP A 478 -6.13 25.76 -3.75
CA ASP A 478 -7.22 25.18 -2.95
C ASP A 478 -6.77 24.96 -1.50
N THR A 479 -7.35 25.74 -0.60
CA THR A 479 -7.04 25.71 0.83
C THR A 479 -7.62 24.50 1.55
N GLN A 480 -8.70 23.91 1.02
CA GLN A 480 -9.27 22.68 1.58
C GLN A 480 -8.38 21.48 1.23
N ALA A 481 -7.94 21.39 -0.02
CA ALA A 481 -7.00 20.37 -0.46
C ALA A 481 -5.68 20.47 0.31
N TYR A 482 -5.17 21.71 0.52
CA TYR A 482 -3.98 21.94 1.34
C TYR A 482 -4.15 21.44 2.79
N ALA A 483 -5.27 21.78 3.44
CA ALA A 483 -5.54 21.37 4.81
C ALA A 483 -5.70 19.84 4.92
N ALA A 484 -6.37 19.22 3.96
CA ALA A 484 -6.53 17.78 3.87
C ALA A 484 -5.18 17.07 3.76
N LEU A 485 -4.28 17.55 2.87
CA LEU A 485 -2.94 16.98 2.70
C LEU A 485 -2.06 17.09 3.96
N LEU A 486 -2.18 18.20 4.72
CA LEU A 486 -1.42 18.35 5.96
C LEU A 486 -1.89 17.41 7.06
N GLN A 487 -3.19 17.15 7.14
CA GLN A 487 -3.79 16.25 8.13
C GLN A 487 -3.65 14.77 7.75
N ASP A 488 -3.50 14.48 6.47
CA ASP A 488 -3.36 13.11 6.00
C ASP A 488 -2.01 12.52 6.44
N ALA A 489 -2.06 11.53 7.34
CA ALA A 489 -0.87 10.84 7.84
C ALA A 489 -0.13 10.05 6.75
N GLN A 490 -0.77 9.78 5.61
CA GLN A 490 -0.20 9.00 4.51
C GLN A 490 0.65 9.85 3.57
N VAL A 491 0.51 11.17 3.62
CA VAL A 491 1.30 12.09 2.78
C VAL A 491 2.70 12.25 3.35
N PRO A 492 3.76 11.96 2.55
CA PRO A 492 5.14 12.10 2.99
C PRO A 492 5.45 13.51 3.51
N THR A 493 6.24 13.60 4.57
CA THR A 493 6.62 14.89 5.20
C THR A 493 7.28 15.83 4.19
N GLN A 494 8.10 15.31 3.28
CA GLN A 494 8.72 16.08 2.21
C GLN A 494 7.71 16.76 1.29
N VAL A 495 6.59 16.11 0.99
CA VAL A 495 5.50 16.69 0.19
C VAL A 495 4.82 17.82 0.97
N LYS A 496 4.56 17.60 2.27
CA LYS A 496 3.93 18.59 3.16
C LYS A 496 4.78 19.85 3.32
N GLU A 497 6.07 19.69 3.48
CA GLU A 497 7.03 20.79 3.63
C GLU A 497 7.15 21.68 2.37
N ASN A 498 6.90 21.12 1.20
CA ASN A 498 6.94 21.82 -0.06
C ASN A 498 5.61 22.52 -0.42
N LEU A 499 4.54 22.27 0.33
CA LEU A 499 3.24 22.89 0.11
C LEU A 499 3.11 24.19 0.91
N VAL A 500 2.60 25.23 0.27
CA VAL A 500 2.31 26.51 0.90
C VAL A 500 0.81 26.78 0.89
N LYS A 501 0.30 27.29 2.01
CA LYS A 501 -1.13 27.64 2.13
C LYS A 501 -1.55 28.66 1.07
N GLY A 502 -2.54 28.30 0.27
CA GLY A 502 -3.00 29.08 -0.88
C GLY A 502 -2.17 28.90 -2.13
N GLY A 503 -1.25 27.92 -2.14
CA GLY A 503 -0.49 27.49 -3.30
C GLY A 503 0.38 28.56 -3.95
N ILE A 504 0.72 28.32 -5.22
CA ILE A 504 1.49 29.24 -6.07
C ILE A 504 0.83 30.61 -6.19
N PRO A 505 -0.50 30.74 -6.41
CA PRO A 505 -1.15 32.05 -6.52
C PRO A 505 -0.98 32.93 -5.27
N ALA A 506 -1.08 32.35 -4.07
CA ALA A 506 -0.92 33.12 -2.83
C ALA A 506 0.51 33.63 -2.65
N GLN A 507 1.51 32.85 -3.02
CA GLN A 507 2.90 33.29 -3.00
C GLN A 507 3.15 34.46 -3.95
N PHE A 508 2.67 34.35 -5.18
CA PHE A 508 2.80 35.40 -6.18
C PHE A 508 2.04 36.65 -5.80
N LYS A 509 0.83 36.54 -5.29
CA LYS A 509 0.02 37.66 -4.81
C LYS A 509 0.67 38.41 -3.64
N GLN A 510 1.26 37.70 -2.71
CA GLN A 510 1.99 38.28 -1.58
C GLN A 510 3.25 38.99 -2.06
N LEU A 511 3.99 38.41 -2.97
CA LEU A 511 5.17 38.97 -3.60
C LEU A 511 4.81 40.25 -4.37
N GLU A 512 3.77 40.18 -5.17
CA GLU A 512 3.25 41.33 -5.95
C GLU A 512 2.91 42.52 -5.04
N GLY A 513 2.17 42.27 -3.96
CA GLY A 513 1.80 43.33 -3.01
C GLY A 513 3.04 44.01 -2.42
N ARG A 514 4.04 43.25 -2.01
CA ARG A 514 5.30 43.81 -1.46
C ARG A 514 6.11 44.58 -2.51
N VAL A 515 6.21 44.06 -3.73
CA VAL A 515 6.95 44.72 -4.82
C VAL A 515 6.27 46.02 -5.23
N ILE A 516 4.95 46.03 -5.34
CA ILE A 516 4.17 47.26 -5.66
C ILE A 516 4.33 48.30 -4.54
N ALA A 517 4.27 47.89 -3.25
CA ALA A 517 4.49 48.82 -2.14
C ALA A 517 5.91 49.44 -2.19
N ALA A 518 6.93 48.63 -2.39
CA ALA A 518 8.29 49.12 -2.52
C ALA A 518 8.48 50.07 -3.72
N LEU A 519 7.86 49.75 -4.87
CA LEU A 519 7.87 50.64 -6.06
C LEU A 519 7.16 51.97 -5.81
N LYS A 520 6.13 51.97 -4.94
CA LYS A 520 5.41 53.20 -4.52
C LYS A 520 6.12 54.02 -3.48
N GLY A 521 7.27 53.57 -2.98
CA GLY A 521 8.10 54.30 -2.03
C GLY A 521 8.03 53.85 -0.58
N ASP A 522 7.34 52.76 -0.31
CA ASP A 522 7.31 52.14 1.01
C ASP A 522 8.68 51.56 1.36
N THR A 523 9.35 52.23 2.30
CA THR A 523 10.68 51.82 2.76
C THR A 523 10.67 50.55 3.60
N GLN A 524 9.57 50.24 4.30
CA GLN A 524 9.46 48.99 5.03
C GLN A 524 9.28 47.81 4.07
N ALA A 525 8.45 47.94 3.06
CA ALA A 525 8.29 46.94 2.01
C ALA A 525 9.61 46.74 1.25
N TYR A 526 10.34 47.79 0.94
CA TYR A 526 11.65 47.69 0.30
C TYR A 526 12.65 46.91 1.16
N GLU A 527 12.79 47.26 2.45
CA GLU A 527 13.72 46.59 3.35
C GLU A 527 13.30 45.10 3.58
N ALA A 528 12.02 44.83 3.70
CA ALA A 528 11.49 43.47 3.76
C ALA A 528 11.88 42.65 2.53
N LEU A 529 11.76 43.19 1.31
CA LEU A 529 12.15 42.53 0.05
C LEU A 529 13.65 42.32 -0.05
N MET A 530 14.48 43.31 0.39
CA MET A 530 15.93 43.20 0.34
C MET A 530 16.47 42.15 1.31
N HIS A 531 15.83 41.96 2.45
CA HIS A 531 16.19 40.95 3.44
C HIS A 531 15.45 39.61 3.24
N ASP A 532 14.46 39.54 2.33
CA ASP A 532 13.74 38.31 2.05
C ASP A 532 14.70 37.33 1.32
N PRO A 533 15.13 36.25 1.99
CA PRO A 533 16.02 35.28 1.37
C PRO A 533 15.39 34.63 0.12
N ASN A 534 14.09 34.84 -0.10
CA ASN A 534 13.25 34.17 -1.07
C ASN A 534 13.15 34.90 -2.39
N LEU A 535 13.59 36.14 -2.43
CA LEU A 535 13.52 36.95 -3.65
C LEU A 535 14.78 36.78 -4.47
N PRO A 536 14.66 36.43 -5.78
CA PRO A 536 15.78 36.36 -6.66
C PRO A 536 16.61 37.66 -6.60
N ALA A 537 17.92 37.51 -6.52
CA ALA A 537 18.80 38.69 -6.45
C ALA A 537 18.61 39.63 -7.65
N GLU A 538 18.20 39.08 -8.78
CA GLU A 538 17.80 39.84 -9.95
C GLU A 538 16.61 40.79 -9.69
N PHE A 539 15.61 40.35 -8.94
CA PHE A 539 14.46 41.21 -8.55
C PHE A 539 14.91 42.29 -7.56
N LYS A 540 15.74 41.91 -6.59
CA LYS A 540 16.30 42.87 -5.61
C LYS A 540 17.08 43.98 -6.28
N SER A 541 17.84 43.65 -7.36
CA SER A 541 18.63 44.62 -8.09
C SER A 541 17.77 45.67 -8.87
N LYS A 542 16.51 45.43 -9.06
CA LYS A 542 15.56 46.32 -9.73
C LYS A 542 14.77 47.24 -8.77
N LEU A 543 14.82 47.01 -7.47
CA LEU A 543 14.15 47.79 -6.47
C LEU A 543 15.00 48.94 -5.94
N THR A 544 14.42 50.11 -5.77
CA THR A 544 15.10 51.29 -5.28
C THR A 544 14.53 51.80 -3.96
N ARG A 545 15.37 52.21 -3.03
CA ARG A 545 14.94 52.75 -1.74
C ARG A 545 14.18 54.08 -1.93
N GLY A 546 12.97 54.13 -1.40
CA GLY A 546 12.04 55.25 -1.57
C GLY A 546 11.29 55.25 -2.89
N GLY A 547 11.48 54.20 -3.71
CA GLY A 547 10.71 53.94 -4.93
C GLY A 547 10.89 54.99 -6.02
N ILE A 548 10.05 54.88 -7.05
CA ILE A 548 9.99 55.78 -8.17
C ILE A 548 9.73 57.23 -7.74
N PRO A 549 8.83 57.51 -6.76
CA PRO A 549 8.57 58.88 -6.33
C PRO A 549 9.77 59.64 -5.84
N ALA A 550 10.61 59.03 -5.00
CA ALA A 550 11.79 59.72 -4.44
C ALA A 550 12.86 60.02 -5.48
N GLN A 551 12.98 59.23 -6.53
CA GLN A 551 13.87 59.50 -7.64
C GLN A 551 13.41 60.73 -8.45
N PHE A 552 12.11 60.80 -8.72
CA PHE A 552 11.52 61.90 -9.51
C PHE A 552 11.50 63.21 -8.76
N GLU A 553 11.22 63.24 -7.45
CA GLU A 553 11.26 64.47 -6.63
C GLU A 553 12.60 65.16 -6.59
N ARG A 554 13.69 64.40 -6.48
CA ARG A 554 15.05 64.95 -6.50
C ARG A 554 15.48 65.47 -7.85
N MET A 555 15.07 64.82 -8.93
CA MET A 555 15.41 65.23 -10.27
C MET A 555 14.59 66.41 -10.79
N GLU A 556 13.36 66.60 -10.24
CA GLU A 556 12.41 67.61 -10.75
C GLU A 556 12.97 69.03 -10.76
N GLY A 557 13.57 69.47 -9.64
CA GLY A 557 14.06 70.85 -9.53
C GLY A 557 15.30 71.17 -10.34
N LEU A 558 16.18 70.22 -10.51
CA LEU A 558 17.49 70.46 -11.10
C LEU A 558 17.64 70.03 -12.57
N MET A 559 16.82 69.00 -12.98
CA MET A 559 16.91 68.50 -14.34
C MET A 559 16.23 69.35 -15.41
N VAL A 560 15.27 70.19 -14.98
CA VAL A 560 14.49 71.03 -15.93
C VAL A 560 15.41 71.96 -16.72
N SER A 561 16.36 72.64 -16.03
CA SER A 561 17.27 73.58 -16.67
C SER A 561 18.51 72.93 -17.32
N ALA A 562 19.05 71.86 -16.67
CA ALA A 562 20.23 71.14 -17.20
C ALA A 562 19.88 70.21 -18.35
N LEU A 563 18.59 69.76 -18.45
CA LEU A 563 18.09 68.92 -19.53
C LEU A 563 18.06 69.60 -20.91
N ASP A 564 17.89 70.94 -20.96
CA ASP A 564 18.00 71.76 -22.22
C ASP A 564 19.44 72.05 -22.64
N GLY A 565 20.42 71.61 -21.91
CA GLY A 565 21.81 71.83 -22.25
C GLY A 565 22.35 73.16 -21.72
N ASP A 566 21.62 73.85 -20.81
CA ASP A 566 22.11 75.03 -20.14
C ASP A 566 23.33 74.68 -19.27
N ILE A 567 24.49 75.16 -19.73
CA ILE A 567 25.78 74.97 -19.07
C ILE A 567 25.83 75.65 -17.69
N LYS A 568 25.06 76.72 -17.50
CA LYS A 568 24.97 77.40 -16.19
C LYS A 568 24.11 76.52 -15.18
N ALA A 569 23.09 75.92 -15.64
CA ALA A 569 22.25 75.00 -14.79
C ALA A 569 23.11 73.75 -14.48
N TYR A 570 23.86 73.22 -15.43
CA TYR A 570 24.81 72.12 -15.20
C TYR A 570 25.85 72.48 -14.14
N GLU A 571 26.47 73.64 -14.30
CA GLU A 571 27.49 74.14 -13.36
C GLU A 571 26.85 74.41 -11.96
N ALA A 572 25.64 74.93 -11.93
CA ALA A 572 24.86 75.09 -10.69
C ALA A 572 24.61 73.79 -10.02
N LEU A 573 24.18 72.74 -10.75
CA LEU A 573 23.97 71.38 -10.24
C LEU A 573 25.28 70.75 -9.73
N VAL A 574 26.39 70.94 -10.37
CA VAL A 574 27.70 70.42 -9.93
C VAL A 574 28.15 71.10 -8.66
N ARG A 575 27.84 72.43 -8.52
CA ARG A 575 28.25 73.23 -7.35
C ARG A 575 27.31 73.20 -6.16
N ASP A 576 26.08 72.60 -6.33
CA ASP A 576 25.07 72.53 -5.26
C ASP A 576 25.58 71.62 -4.12
N PRO A 577 25.79 72.15 -2.89
CA PRO A 577 26.25 71.35 -1.76
C PRO A 577 25.17 70.38 -1.25
N ASN A 578 23.84 70.63 -1.59
CA ASN A 578 22.74 69.83 -1.16
C ASN A 578 22.43 68.63 -2.11
N LEU A 579 23.08 68.63 -3.26
CA LEU A 579 22.97 67.54 -4.20
C LEU A 579 23.92 66.40 -3.77
N PRO A 580 23.39 65.16 -3.48
CA PRO A 580 24.26 64.03 -3.13
C PRO A 580 25.39 63.84 -4.15
N ALA A 581 26.62 63.57 -3.65
CA ALA A 581 27.81 63.38 -4.49
C ALA A 581 27.57 62.36 -5.60
N GLU A 582 26.74 61.38 -5.36
CA GLU A 582 26.27 60.35 -6.30
C GLU A 582 25.51 60.94 -7.50
N PHE A 583 24.77 62.02 -7.31
CA PHE A 583 24.05 62.74 -8.37
C PHE A 583 24.97 63.61 -9.23
N LYS A 584 25.91 64.31 -8.55
CA LYS A 584 26.85 65.17 -9.27
C LYS A 584 27.70 64.39 -10.26
N ALA A 585 28.09 63.14 -9.89
CA ALA A 585 28.85 62.27 -10.79
C ALA A 585 28.05 61.73 -11.98
N ARG A 586 26.73 61.86 -11.96
CA ARG A 586 25.82 61.45 -13.04
C ARG A 586 25.49 62.57 -14.02
N LEU A 587 25.84 63.82 -13.70
CA LEU A 587 25.62 64.92 -14.64
C LEU A 587 26.61 64.81 -15.81
N VAL A 588 26.05 64.68 -17.00
CA VAL A 588 26.87 64.63 -18.24
C VAL A 588 26.73 65.89 -18.97
N LYS A 589 27.88 66.44 -19.36
CA LYS A 589 27.96 67.68 -20.21
C LYS A 589 27.20 67.41 -21.53
N GLY A 590 26.15 68.18 -21.77
CA GLY A 590 25.28 67.96 -22.95
C GLY A 590 23.83 67.48 -22.60
N GLY A 591 23.49 67.52 -21.30
CA GLY A 591 22.11 67.36 -20.86
C GLY A 591 21.69 65.90 -20.65
N ILE A 592 20.41 65.72 -20.50
CA ILE A 592 19.75 64.45 -20.16
C ILE A 592 20.05 63.31 -21.17
N PRO A 593 20.08 63.55 -22.48
CA PRO A 593 20.35 62.48 -23.41
C PRO A 593 21.72 61.82 -23.26
N ALA A 594 22.77 62.61 -22.99
CA ALA A 594 24.11 62.10 -22.79
C ALA A 594 24.26 61.32 -21.47
N GLN A 595 23.59 61.82 -20.39
CA GLN A 595 23.59 61.10 -19.10
C GLN A 595 22.87 59.76 -19.19
N PHE A 596 21.72 59.77 -19.87
CA PHE A 596 20.93 58.55 -20.02
C PHE A 596 21.67 57.51 -20.89
N ALA A 597 22.29 57.89 -21.97
CA ALA A 597 23.09 56.98 -22.80
C ALA A 597 24.28 56.35 -22.08
N GLN A 598 25.00 57.16 -21.29
CA GLN A 598 26.13 56.68 -20.48
C GLN A 598 25.69 55.70 -19.39
N LEU A 599 24.63 56.04 -18.65
CA LEU A 599 24.11 55.19 -17.60
C LEU A 599 23.56 53.88 -18.17
N GLN A 600 22.84 53.93 -19.27
CA GLN A 600 22.28 52.76 -19.96
C GLN A 600 23.38 51.77 -20.36
N GLY A 601 24.45 52.28 -20.96
CA GLY A 601 25.59 51.43 -21.35
C GLY A 601 26.26 50.73 -20.16
N LEU A 602 26.49 51.48 -19.09
CA LEU A 602 27.09 50.93 -17.88
C LEU A 602 26.20 49.87 -17.15
N VAL A 603 24.90 50.12 -17.05
CA VAL A 603 23.99 49.19 -16.36
C VAL A 603 23.85 47.91 -17.13
N ILE A 604 23.72 47.98 -18.46
CA ILE A 604 23.60 46.76 -19.28
C ILE A 604 24.88 45.91 -19.16
N ALA A 605 26.09 46.54 -19.28
CA ALA A 605 27.35 45.84 -19.14
C ALA A 605 27.49 45.14 -17.75
N ALA A 606 27.09 45.84 -16.68
CA ALA A 606 27.14 45.25 -15.34
C ALA A 606 26.18 44.08 -15.13
N LEU A 607 24.98 44.13 -15.71
CA LEU A 607 24.01 43.02 -15.69
C LEU A 607 24.51 41.81 -16.49
N GLU A 608 25.24 42.05 -17.58
CA GLU A 608 25.87 41.05 -18.43
C GLU A 608 27.09 40.38 -17.77
N GLY A 609 27.58 40.92 -16.66
CA GLY A 609 28.65 40.35 -15.90
C GLY A 609 29.97 41.08 -16.00
N ASP A 610 30.01 42.22 -16.71
CA ASP A 610 31.20 43.07 -16.78
C ASP A 610 31.54 43.66 -15.41
N VAL A 611 32.62 43.13 -14.83
CA VAL A 611 33.12 43.51 -13.50
C VAL A 611 33.65 44.93 -13.51
N ALA A 612 34.15 45.42 -14.63
CA ALA A 612 34.65 46.79 -14.76
C ALA A 612 33.47 47.79 -14.73
N ALA A 613 32.38 47.49 -15.47
CA ALA A 613 31.15 48.26 -15.46
C ALA A 613 30.48 48.18 -14.11
N TYR A 614 30.41 47.00 -13.48
CA TYR A 614 29.95 46.86 -12.12
C TYR A 614 30.77 47.70 -11.13
N ASN A 615 32.12 47.61 -11.18
CA ASN A 615 32.97 48.36 -10.29
C ASN A 615 32.83 49.87 -10.52
N GLN A 616 32.71 50.33 -11.79
CA GLN A 616 32.42 51.72 -12.10
C GLN A 616 31.08 52.16 -11.48
N LEU A 617 30.07 51.34 -11.63
CA LEU A 617 28.75 51.61 -11.05
C LEU A 617 28.75 51.59 -9.52
N ILE A 618 29.40 50.57 -8.93
CA ILE A 618 29.42 50.42 -7.44
C ILE A 618 30.26 51.50 -6.78
N HIS A 619 31.40 51.84 -7.38
CA HIS A 619 32.33 52.84 -6.81
C HIS A 619 31.98 54.27 -7.20
N ASN A 620 31.10 54.47 -8.18
CA ASN A 620 30.68 55.80 -8.58
C ASN A 620 29.74 56.41 -7.49
N PRO A 621 30.14 57.49 -6.81
CA PRO A 621 29.31 58.09 -5.77
C PRO A 621 28.05 58.76 -6.29
N GLN A 622 27.93 58.93 -7.62
CA GLN A 622 26.78 59.53 -8.28
C GLN A 622 25.69 58.49 -8.61
N ILE A 623 25.98 57.20 -8.50
CA ILE A 623 24.98 56.13 -8.71
C ILE A 623 24.21 55.90 -7.41
N PRO A 624 22.90 55.96 -7.39
CA PRO A 624 22.07 55.70 -6.20
C PRO A 624 22.39 54.34 -5.57
N ALA A 625 22.41 54.29 -4.24
CA ALA A 625 22.74 53.11 -3.50
C ALA A 625 21.80 51.91 -3.82
N ASP A 626 20.54 52.28 -4.10
CA ASP A 626 19.51 51.32 -4.51
C ASP A 626 19.75 50.76 -5.93
N LEU A 627 20.34 51.59 -6.83
CA LEU A 627 20.79 51.08 -8.13
C LEU A 627 22.03 50.20 -7.97
N LYS A 628 22.94 50.57 -7.06
CA LYS A 628 24.11 49.74 -6.70
C LYS A 628 23.66 48.44 -6.06
N ALA A 629 22.66 48.47 -5.19
CA ALA A 629 22.10 47.32 -4.52
C ALA A 629 21.47 46.33 -5.51
N ARG A 630 21.09 46.77 -6.68
CA ARG A 630 20.57 45.93 -7.78
C ARG A 630 21.68 45.23 -8.55
N LEU A 631 22.89 45.68 -8.44
CA LEU A 631 24.02 45.15 -9.15
C LEU A 631 24.77 44.18 -8.26
N VAL A 632 25.00 43.03 -8.79
CA VAL A 632 25.83 42.03 -8.13
C VAL A 632 27.14 41.92 -8.90
N LYS A 633 28.25 41.84 -8.17
CA LYS A 633 29.57 41.65 -8.78
C LYS A 633 29.57 40.39 -9.64
N GLY A 634 29.80 40.57 -10.95
CA GLY A 634 29.68 39.49 -11.93
C GLY A 634 28.28 39.29 -12.48
N GLY A 635 27.34 40.26 -12.19
CA GLY A 635 26.03 40.30 -12.78
C GLY A 635 25.12 39.12 -12.43
N ILE A 636 24.13 38.88 -13.23
CA ILE A 636 23.22 37.74 -13.16
C ILE A 636 23.96 36.39 -13.22
N PRO A 637 25.02 36.24 -14.04
CA PRO A 637 25.80 35.00 -14.11
C PRO A 637 26.39 34.57 -12.77
N ALA A 638 26.90 35.52 -11.98
CA ALA A 638 27.54 35.22 -10.69
C ALA A 638 26.54 34.72 -9.65
N GLN A 639 25.30 35.22 -9.69
CA GLN A 639 24.24 34.77 -8.78
C GLN A 639 23.81 33.34 -9.09
N PHE A 640 23.65 33.04 -10.38
CA PHE A 640 23.31 31.68 -10.81
C PHE A 640 24.42 30.68 -10.52
N ALA A 641 25.69 31.10 -10.60
CA ALA A 641 26.83 30.26 -10.22
C ALA A 641 26.85 29.91 -8.73
N GLN A 642 26.41 30.81 -7.85
CA GLN A 642 26.25 30.49 -6.42
C GLN A 642 25.11 29.50 -6.17
N LEU A 643 24.00 29.69 -6.86
CA LEU A 643 22.86 28.75 -6.81
C LEU A 643 23.27 27.38 -7.34
N GLU A 644 23.98 27.33 -8.43
CA GLU A 644 24.53 26.10 -9.01
C GLU A 644 25.36 25.33 -7.97
N LYS A 645 26.34 26.04 -7.34
CA LYS A 645 27.21 25.43 -6.34
C LYS A 645 26.42 24.86 -5.17
N LEU A 646 25.40 25.58 -4.70
CA LEU A 646 24.55 25.13 -3.59
C LEU A 646 23.70 23.90 -3.97
N LEU A 647 23.08 23.94 -5.16
CA LEU A 647 22.30 22.83 -5.69
C LEU A 647 23.15 21.58 -5.92
N LEU A 648 24.35 21.75 -6.45
CA LEU A 648 25.28 20.65 -6.68
C LEU A 648 25.82 20.07 -5.37
N ALA A 649 26.10 20.89 -4.37
CA ALA A 649 26.49 20.41 -3.04
C ALA A 649 25.36 19.58 -2.39
N ALA A 650 24.13 20.08 -2.46
CA ALA A 650 22.96 19.35 -1.94
C ALA A 650 22.71 18.03 -2.68
N LEU A 651 22.92 18.04 -4.01
CA LEU A 651 22.79 16.83 -4.84
C LEU A 651 23.86 15.79 -4.50
N ASN A 652 25.07 16.25 -4.12
CA ASN A 652 26.16 15.39 -3.65
C ASN A 652 25.98 14.86 -2.23
N GLY A 653 24.89 15.24 -1.54
CA GLY A 653 24.58 14.71 -0.22
C GLY A 653 25.00 15.58 0.95
N ASP A 654 25.45 16.81 0.70
CA ASP A 654 25.72 17.78 1.76
C ASP A 654 24.40 18.16 2.46
N ALA A 655 24.26 17.72 3.72
CA ALA A 655 23.06 17.94 4.50
C ALA A 655 22.79 19.41 4.82
N GLN A 656 23.85 20.22 4.97
CA GLN A 656 23.70 21.66 5.20
C GLN A 656 23.27 22.36 3.91
N ALA A 657 23.87 22.00 2.78
CA ALA A 657 23.46 22.51 1.46
C ALA A 657 22.03 22.08 1.14
N TYR A 658 21.63 20.84 1.45
CA TYR A 658 20.27 20.37 1.26
C TYR A 658 19.27 21.22 2.05
N GLN A 659 19.51 21.42 3.34
CA GLN A 659 18.67 22.27 4.18
C GLN A 659 18.62 23.71 3.67
N ALA A 660 19.78 24.25 3.29
CA ALA A 660 19.88 25.57 2.69
C ALA A 660 19.07 25.69 1.38
N VAL A 661 19.10 24.67 0.53
CA VAL A 661 18.27 24.59 -0.69
C VAL A 661 16.79 24.55 -0.35
N GLN A 662 16.38 23.71 0.61
CA GLN A 662 14.97 23.58 0.99
C GLN A 662 14.42 24.85 1.66
N GLN A 663 15.26 25.50 2.47
CA GLN A 663 14.93 26.74 3.17
C GLN A 663 15.12 27.98 2.30
N ASN A 664 15.93 27.90 1.25
CA ASN A 664 16.17 29.03 0.37
C ASN A 664 15.03 29.21 -0.63
N PRO A 665 14.24 30.25 -0.48
CA PRO A 665 13.09 30.49 -1.33
C PRO A 665 13.42 31.09 -2.70
N GLN A 666 14.69 31.40 -2.95
CA GLN A 666 15.15 31.78 -4.28
C GLN A 666 15.22 30.57 -5.23
N ILE A 667 15.19 29.36 -4.69
CA ILE A 667 15.26 28.15 -5.47
C ILE A 667 13.84 27.71 -5.81
N PRO A 668 13.48 27.66 -7.11
CA PRO A 668 12.18 27.16 -7.53
C PRO A 668 11.87 25.76 -6.97
N SER A 669 10.62 25.52 -6.58
CA SER A 669 10.18 24.21 -6.07
C SER A 669 10.54 23.06 -7.02
N ALA A 670 10.55 23.31 -8.33
CA ALA A 670 10.97 22.36 -9.34
C ALA A 670 12.41 21.85 -9.18
N PHE A 671 13.32 22.69 -8.69
CA PHE A 671 14.70 22.26 -8.39
C PHE A 671 14.79 21.59 -7.02
N LYS A 672 14.04 22.09 -6.02
CA LYS A 672 14.02 21.51 -4.67
C LYS A 672 13.54 20.07 -4.69
N SER A 673 12.50 19.76 -5.47
CA SER A 673 11.92 18.43 -5.60
C SER A 673 12.82 17.43 -6.34
N GLN A 674 13.81 17.89 -7.07
CA GLN A 674 14.78 17.03 -7.78
C GLN A 674 15.95 16.59 -6.90
N ILE A 675 16.11 17.19 -5.71
CA ILE A 675 17.23 16.88 -4.83
C ILE A 675 16.73 15.96 -3.72
N PRO A 676 17.14 14.71 -3.69
CA PRO A 676 16.74 13.79 -2.63
C PRO A 676 17.45 14.12 -1.31
N GLN A 677 16.78 13.88 -0.20
CA GLN A 677 17.39 13.99 1.11
C GLN A 677 18.53 12.98 1.24
N GLY A 678 19.73 13.46 1.57
CA GLY A 678 20.94 12.64 1.60
C GLY A 678 21.70 12.55 0.25
N GLY A 679 21.22 13.28 -0.77
CA GLY A 679 21.86 13.36 -2.09
C GLY A 679 21.56 12.19 -3.02
N LEU A 680 21.97 12.36 -4.25
CA LEU A 680 21.70 11.39 -5.32
C LEU A 680 22.45 10.07 -5.12
N ALA A 681 23.63 10.14 -4.51
CA ALA A 681 24.44 8.95 -4.23
C ALA A 681 23.72 7.98 -3.29
N ALA A 682 23.11 8.49 -2.21
CA ALA A 682 22.33 7.68 -1.26
C ALA A 682 21.10 7.06 -1.95
N GLN A 683 20.44 7.79 -2.83
CA GLN A 683 19.30 7.29 -3.59
C GLN A 683 19.69 6.17 -4.56
N VAL A 684 20.80 6.35 -5.27
CA VAL A 684 21.32 5.33 -6.22
C VAL A 684 21.77 4.09 -5.48
N GLU A 685 22.40 4.25 -4.30
CA GLU A 685 22.81 3.14 -3.48
C GLU A 685 21.62 2.32 -2.96
N ALA A 686 20.58 3.00 -2.49
CA ALA A 686 19.34 2.35 -2.11
C ALA A 686 18.70 1.55 -3.27
N GLN A 687 18.71 2.11 -4.47
CA GLN A 687 18.23 1.44 -5.68
C GLN A 687 19.10 0.24 -6.06
N LEU A 688 20.41 0.37 -5.93
CA LEU A 688 21.34 -0.72 -6.24
C LEU A 688 21.18 -1.87 -5.24
N GLN A 689 21.11 -1.56 -3.95
CA GLN A 689 20.83 -2.56 -2.92
C GLN A 689 19.50 -3.28 -3.18
N ALA A 690 18.50 -2.53 -3.67
CA ALA A 690 17.24 -3.09 -4.13
C ALA A 690 17.43 -4.09 -5.28
N THR A 691 18.24 -3.71 -6.27
CA THR A 691 18.52 -4.57 -7.43
C THR A 691 19.31 -5.82 -7.03
N VAL A 692 20.26 -5.68 -6.11
CA VAL A 692 21.05 -6.81 -5.59
C VAL A 692 20.17 -7.83 -4.87
N ARG A 693 19.25 -7.37 -4.02
CA ARG A 693 18.32 -8.26 -3.32
C ARG A 693 17.33 -8.94 -4.28
N LEU A 694 16.91 -8.21 -5.32
CA LEU A 694 16.10 -8.79 -6.39
C LEU A 694 16.86 -9.89 -7.15
N LEU A 695 18.16 -9.67 -7.42
CA LEU A 695 19.01 -10.68 -8.04
C LEU A 695 19.18 -11.91 -7.15
N GLU A 696 19.40 -11.71 -5.86
CA GLU A 696 19.48 -12.80 -4.88
C GLU A 696 18.18 -13.62 -4.87
N ALA A 697 17.04 -12.95 -4.80
CA ALA A 697 15.72 -13.58 -4.83
C ALA A 697 15.46 -14.29 -6.17
N ALA A 698 15.81 -13.66 -7.28
CA ALA A 698 15.65 -14.21 -8.61
C ALA A 698 16.46 -15.52 -8.81
N TRP A 699 17.65 -15.60 -8.23
CA TRP A 699 18.49 -16.80 -8.25
C TRP A 699 18.02 -17.89 -7.28
N GLN A 700 17.28 -17.51 -6.23
CA GLN A 700 16.63 -18.45 -5.31
C GLN A 700 15.30 -19.01 -5.87
N GLY A 701 14.93 -18.62 -7.08
CA GLY A 701 13.77 -19.14 -7.76
C GLY A 701 12.51 -18.26 -7.69
N ASP A 702 12.64 -17.04 -7.18
CA ASP A 702 11.52 -16.10 -7.13
C ASP A 702 11.22 -15.53 -8.53
N GLU A 703 10.14 -16.01 -9.11
CA GLU A 703 9.71 -15.61 -10.46
C GLU A 703 9.33 -14.12 -10.56
N SER A 704 8.83 -13.53 -9.49
CA SER A 704 8.47 -12.11 -9.51
C SER A 704 9.68 -11.19 -9.49
N ALA A 705 10.73 -11.59 -8.77
CA ALA A 705 12.00 -10.89 -8.78
C ALA A 705 12.64 -10.93 -10.16
N GLN A 706 12.56 -12.09 -10.84
CA GLN A 706 13.06 -12.22 -12.21
C GLN A 706 12.30 -11.31 -13.18
N GLN A 707 10.99 -11.24 -13.06
CA GLN A 707 10.17 -10.38 -13.92
C GLN A 707 10.42 -8.89 -13.67
N ALA A 708 10.52 -8.49 -12.44
CA ALA A 708 10.85 -7.09 -12.10
C ALA A 708 12.18 -6.66 -12.67
N LEU A 709 13.18 -7.54 -12.59
CA LEU A 709 14.48 -7.26 -13.17
C LEU A 709 14.42 -7.20 -14.70
N ARG A 710 13.67 -8.09 -15.35
CA ARG A 710 13.48 -8.08 -16.81
C ARG A 710 12.74 -6.85 -17.32
N GLN A 711 11.75 -6.36 -16.56
CA GLN A 711 10.99 -5.16 -16.91
C GLN A 711 11.70 -3.85 -16.54
N ASN A 712 12.77 -3.89 -15.77
CA ASN A 712 13.50 -2.68 -15.43
C ASN A 712 14.30 -2.16 -16.65
N PRO A 713 13.89 -1.05 -17.27
CA PRO A 713 14.56 -0.54 -18.47
C PRO A 713 15.98 0.00 -18.18
N ARG A 714 16.31 0.22 -16.90
CA ARG A 714 17.60 0.73 -16.45
C ARG A 714 18.55 -0.38 -15.99
N LEU A 715 18.15 -1.64 -16.06
CA LEU A 715 19.00 -2.75 -15.69
C LEU A 715 20.09 -2.96 -16.76
N ASP A 716 21.34 -3.00 -16.31
CA ASP A 716 22.49 -3.31 -17.16
C ASP A 716 22.26 -4.61 -17.93
N PRO A 717 22.49 -4.62 -19.26
CA PRO A 717 22.34 -5.83 -20.08
C PRO A 717 23.11 -7.06 -19.55
N ARG A 718 24.25 -6.83 -18.90
CA ARG A 718 25.03 -7.89 -18.26
C ARG A 718 24.32 -8.51 -17.07
N LEU A 719 23.62 -7.67 -16.29
CA LEU A 719 22.80 -8.17 -15.17
C LEU A 719 21.56 -8.93 -15.67
N ARG A 720 21.02 -8.55 -16.82
CA ARG A 720 19.94 -9.30 -17.48
C ARG A 720 20.41 -10.69 -17.91
N SER A 721 21.62 -10.81 -18.46
CA SER A 721 22.14 -12.12 -18.86
C SER A 721 22.41 -13.07 -17.69
N LEU A 722 22.65 -12.54 -16.51
CA LEU A 722 22.80 -13.31 -15.26
C LEU A 722 21.47 -13.82 -14.71
N LEU A 723 20.35 -13.33 -15.21
CA LEU A 723 19.02 -13.90 -14.90
C LEU A 723 18.73 -15.15 -15.73
N ASP A 724 19.20 -15.14 -16.97
CA ASP A 724 18.96 -16.27 -17.90
C ASP A 724 19.94 -17.42 -17.66
N ASN A 725 21.14 -17.11 -17.16
CA ASN A 725 22.17 -18.06 -16.79
C ASN A 725 22.72 -17.71 -15.40
N PRO A 726 22.03 -18.12 -14.32
CA PRO A 726 22.47 -17.80 -12.96
C PRO A 726 23.81 -18.48 -12.67
N PRO A 727 24.74 -17.79 -12.01
CA PRO A 727 26.02 -18.35 -11.65
C PRO A 727 25.84 -19.48 -10.62
N PRO A 728 26.76 -20.45 -10.56
CA PRO A 728 26.75 -21.48 -9.52
C PRO A 728 26.64 -20.84 -8.12
N VAL A 729 25.95 -21.54 -7.21
CA VAL A 729 25.63 -21.01 -5.87
C VAL A 729 26.87 -20.51 -5.13
N GLU A 730 28.00 -21.17 -5.30
CA GLU A 730 29.28 -20.77 -4.71
C GLU A 730 29.86 -19.47 -5.29
N ALA A 731 29.51 -19.12 -6.52
CA ALA A 731 29.98 -17.94 -7.21
C ALA A 731 29.02 -16.73 -7.04
N GLN A 732 27.79 -16.94 -6.63
CA GLN A 732 26.78 -15.91 -6.46
C GLN A 732 27.22 -14.75 -5.55
N PRO A 733 27.82 -15.01 -4.37
CA PRO A 733 28.31 -13.91 -3.52
C PRO A 733 29.37 -13.05 -4.22
N GLY A 734 30.23 -13.67 -5.04
CA GLY A 734 31.26 -12.96 -5.80
C GLY A 734 30.67 -12.06 -6.88
N VAL A 735 29.64 -12.53 -7.57
CA VAL A 735 28.92 -11.74 -8.58
C VAL A 735 28.16 -10.58 -7.94
N LEU A 736 27.51 -10.81 -6.81
CA LEU A 736 26.83 -9.74 -6.06
C LEU A 736 27.81 -8.69 -5.54
N ALA A 737 29.01 -9.13 -5.11
CA ALA A 737 30.06 -8.22 -4.72
C ALA A 737 30.53 -7.35 -5.91
N GLN A 738 30.64 -7.93 -7.13
CA GLN A 738 30.95 -7.18 -8.35
C GLN A 738 29.84 -6.19 -8.70
N VAL A 739 28.58 -6.56 -8.58
CA VAL A 739 27.46 -5.65 -8.80
C VAL A 739 27.49 -4.49 -7.80
N ARG A 740 27.79 -4.78 -6.53
CA ARG A 740 27.97 -3.74 -5.50
C ARG A 740 29.18 -2.85 -5.80
N ALA A 741 30.23 -3.41 -6.34
CA ALA A 741 31.41 -2.64 -6.72
C ALA A 741 31.16 -1.64 -7.88
N GLN A 742 30.06 -1.80 -8.62
CA GLN A 742 29.65 -0.84 -9.65
C GLN A 742 28.91 0.38 -9.07
N ALA A 743 28.53 0.37 -7.79
CA ALA A 743 27.84 1.48 -7.13
C ALA A 743 28.51 2.86 -7.39
N PRO A 744 29.83 3.01 -7.25
CA PRO A 744 30.46 4.32 -7.47
C PRO A 744 30.30 4.82 -8.91
N GLN A 745 30.39 3.92 -9.90
CA GLN A 745 30.23 4.28 -11.32
C GLN A 745 28.79 4.69 -11.65
N LEU A 746 27.80 3.98 -11.09
CA LEU A 746 26.39 4.32 -11.27
C LEU A 746 26.03 5.62 -10.54
N GLN A 747 26.60 5.83 -9.37
CA GLN A 747 26.46 7.08 -8.62
C GLN A 747 27.04 8.25 -9.39
N GLU A 748 28.25 8.07 -9.94
CA GLU A 748 28.93 9.09 -10.72
C GLU A 748 28.15 9.42 -12.01
N ALA A 749 27.67 8.41 -12.73
CA ALA A 749 26.88 8.61 -13.94
C ALA A 749 25.54 9.31 -13.63
N ALA A 750 24.84 8.90 -12.58
CA ALA A 750 23.60 9.55 -12.15
C ALA A 750 23.83 10.99 -11.71
N LEU A 751 24.91 11.23 -10.98
CA LEU A 751 25.30 12.56 -10.53
C LEU A 751 25.67 13.46 -11.72
N GLN A 752 26.44 12.94 -12.69
CA GLN A 752 26.77 13.67 -13.90
C GLN A 752 25.49 14.05 -14.69
N GLN A 753 24.57 13.12 -14.85
CA GLN A 753 23.31 13.38 -15.54
C GLN A 753 22.42 14.40 -14.83
N ALA A 754 22.27 14.28 -13.51
CA ALA A 754 21.51 15.24 -12.71
C ALA A 754 22.18 16.62 -12.70
N THR A 755 23.52 16.65 -12.58
CA THR A 755 24.31 17.86 -12.65
C THR A 755 24.11 18.56 -13.99
N ALA A 756 24.16 17.79 -15.09
CA ALA A 756 23.96 18.33 -16.43
C ALA A 756 22.55 18.94 -16.61
N ARG A 757 21.50 18.26 -16.05
CA ARG A 757 20.13 18.78 -16.10
C ARG A 757 19.96 20.07 -15.30
N ILE A 758 20.51 20.09 -14.07
CA ILE A 758 20.49 21.30 -13.24
C ILE A 758 21.23 22.44 -13.93
N LYS A 759 22.41 22.17 -14.48
CA LYS A 759 23.19 23.19 -15.24
C LYS A 759 22.42 23.74 -16.43
N ALA A 760 21.87 22.86 -17.26
CA ALA A 760 21.09 23.27 -18.43
C ALA A 760 19.86 24.10 -18.05
N GLY A 761 19.15 23.67 -16.98
CA GLY A 761 18.00 24.42 -16.46
C GLY A 761 18.37 25.77 -15.90
N LEU A 762 19.53 25.88 -15.21
CA LEU A 762 20.05 27.13 -14.68
C LEU A 762 20.53 28.05 -15.76
N GLU A 763 21.23 27.54 -16.77
CA GLU A 763 21.67 28.32 -17.95
C GLU A 763 20.48 28.93 -18.70
N GLN A 764 19.43 28.15 -18.91
CA GLN A 764 18.21 28.66 -19.56
C GLN A 764 17.52 29.74 -18.73
N ALA A 765 17.39 29.51 -17.40
CA ALA A 765 16.83 30.48 -16.47
C ALA A 765 17.66 31.77 -16.41
N GLN A 766 18.98 31.65 -16.41
CA GLN A 766 19.92 32.78 -16.44
C GLN A 766 19.76 33.63 -17.70
N ALA A 767 19.73 33.00 -18.88
CA ALA A 767 19.58 33.69 -20.16
C ALA A 767 18.25 34.46 -20.24
N GLN A 768 17.17 33.86 -19.78
CA GLN A 768 15.84 34.50 -19.70
C GLN A 768 15.84 35.68 -18.74
N ALA A 769 16.45 35.53 -17.57
CA ALA A 769 16.59 36.59 -16.59
C ALA A 769 17.37 37.80 -17.14
N LEU A 770 18.48 37.53 -17.79
CA LEU A 770 19.33 38.56 -18.39
C LEU A 770 18.59 39.32 -19.50
N ALA A 771 17.96 38.61 -20.43
CA ALA A 771 17.22 39.21 -21.53
C ALA A 771 16.06 40.11 -21.04
N GLN A 772 15.33 39.66 -20.02
CA GLN A 772 14.24 40.44 -19.40
C GLN A 772 14.77 41.69 -18.68
N ALA A 773 15.88 41.55 -17.96
CA ALA A 773 16.52 42.68 -17.28
C ALA A 773 16.98 43.75 -18.26
N ILE A 774 17.69 43.38 -19.34
CA ILE A 774 18.19 44.27 -20.38
C ILE A 774 17.00 44.94 -21.12
N ALA A 775 15.98 44.20 -21.50
CA ALA A 775 14.81 44.74 -22.17
C ALA A 775 14.05 45.77 -21.30
N GLY A 776 13.89 45.47 -20.02
CA GLY A 776 13.24 46.40 -19.05
C GLY A 776 14.02 47.70 -18.88
N VAL A 777 15.33 47.59 -18.76
CA VAL A 777 16.24 48.76 -18.66
C VAL A 777 16.20 49.62 -19.93
N LYS A 778 16.33 48.99 -21.09
CA LYS A 778 16.30 49.72 -22.38
C LYS A 778 14.97 50.42 -22.61
N ALA A 779 13.85 49.70 -22.36
CA ALA A 779 12.51 50.26 -22.55
C ALA A 779 12.20 51.41 -21.60
N GLY A 780 12.53 51.25 -20.31
CA GLY A 780 12.31 52.31 -19.30
C GLY A 780 13.14 53.56 -19.51
N LEU A 781 14.42 53.39 -19.76
CA LEU A 781 15.33 54.53 -19.97
C LEU A 781 15.11 55.23 -21.33
N ALA A 782 14.87 54.49 -22.40
CA ALA A 782 14.60 55.10 -23.73
C ALA A 782 13.29 55.92 -23.70
N GLN A 783 12.29 55.43 -22.99
CA GLN A 783 11.00 56.11 -22.90
C GLN A 783 11.06 57.38 -22.03
N ALA A 784 11.80 57.35 -20.92
CA ALA A 784 12.02 58.51 -20.07
C ALA A 784 12.83 59.57 -20.81
N GLN A 785 13.84 59.22 -21.57
CA GLN A 785 14.63 60.09 -22.40
C GLN A 785 13.81 60.77 -23.51
N ALA A 786 13.00 59.99 -24.25
CA ALA A 786 12.18 60.53 -25.32
C ALA A 786 11.15 61.56 -24.84
N LYS A 787 10.56 61.33 -23.66
CA LYS A 787 9.60 62.24 -23.05
C LYS A 787 10.29 63.48 -22.44
N ALA A 788 11.46 63.32 -21.83
CA ALA A 788 12.22 64.47 -21.30
C ALA A 788 12.71 65.38 -22.40
N GLN A 789 13.10 64.84 -23.58
CA GLN A 789 13.45 65.63 -24.75
C GLN A 789 12.24 66.29 -25.46
N ALA A 790 11.06 65.64 -25.44
CA ALA A 790 9.87 66.14 -26.14
C ALA A 790 9.14 67.25 -25.38
N ALA A 791 9.36 67.35 -24.10
CA ALA A 791 8.68 68.33 -23.24
C ALA A 791 9.52 69.59 -23.08
N ALA A 792 9.58 70.39 -24.11
CA ALA A 792 10.17 71.71 -24.01
C ALA A 792 9.55 72.51 -22.86
N ILE A 793 10.32 72.83 -21.95
CA ILE A 793 10.45 73.90 -20.95
C ILE A 793 9.14 74.43 -20.27
N ALA A 794 8.02 74.62 -20.95
CA ALA A 794 6.82 75.20 -20.38
C ALA A 794 5.96 74.25 -19.53
N ALA A 795 6.13 72.98 -19.66
CA ALA A 795 5.31 71.99 -18.97
C ALA A 795 6.11 70.99 -18.16
N VAL A 796 7.36 71.31 -17.84
CA VAL A 796 8.31 70.37 -17.21
C VAL A 796 7.78 69.82 -15.89
N ARG A 797 7.21 70.69 -15.00
CA ARG A 797 6.65 70.23 -13.74
C ARG A 797 5.46 69.32 -13.97
N GLU A 798 4.55 69.69 -14.80
CA GLU A 798 3.33 68.93 -15.08
C GLU A 798 3.64 67.63 -15.83
N ASN A 799 4.56 67.73 -16.80
CA ASN A 799 5.00 66.57 -17.55
C ASN A 799 5.88 65.57 -16.70
N LEU A 800 6.68 66.08 -15.77
CA LEU A 800 7.42 65.25 -14.81
C LEU A 800 6.52 64.61 -13.81
N GLN A 801 5.47 65.27 -13.31
CA GLN A 801 4.46 64.65 -12.48
C GLN A 801 3.66 63.58 -13.21
N LYS A 802 3.28 63.84 -14.46
CA LYS A 802 2.62 62.87 -15.35
C LYS A 802 3.55 61.69 -15.69
N ALA A 803 4.80 62.00 -15.98
CA ALA A 803 5.81 60.97 -16.27
C ALA A 803 6.10 60.11 -15.04
N ARG A 804 6.12 60.74 -13.81
CA ARG A 804 6.25 60.00 -12.54
C ARG A 804 5.09 59.04 -12.30
N ALA A 805 3.84 59.54 -12.46
CA ALA A 805 2.64 58.72 -12.30
C ALA A 805 2.61 57.56 -13.32
N GLN A 806 2.91 57.92 -14.59
CA GLN A 806 2.97 56.89 -15.66
C GLN A 806 4.11 55.88 -15.46
N ALA A 807 5.25 56.33 -14.96
CA ALA A 807 6.40 55.45 -14.68
C ALA A 807 6.05 54.46 -13.54
N LEU A 808 5.37 55.00 -12.50
CA LEU A 808 4.86 54.17 -11.39
C LEU A 808 3.84 53.14 -11.87
N GLU A 809 2.86 53.59 -12.64
CA GLU A 809 1.81 52.74 -13.23
C GLU A 809 2.41 51.65 -14.13
N ARG A 810 3.37 52.02 -15.00
CA ARG A 810 4.01 51.04 -15.90
C ARG A 810 4.93 50.08 -15.15
N ALA A 811 5.68 50.60 -14.16
CA ALA A 811 6.50 49.69 -13.34
C ALA A 811 5.63 48.68 -12.57
N VAL A 812 4.48 49.14 -12.07
CA VAL A 812 3.47 48.25 -11.44
C VAL A 812 2.90 47.29 -12.46
N GLN A 813 2.51 47.78 -13.64
CA GLN A 813 1.92 46.95 -14.70
C GLN A 813 2.93 45.97 -15.28
N ALA A 814 4.17 46.39 -15.60
CA ALA A 814 5.22 45.48 -16.04
C ALA A 814 5.58 44.43 -14.99
N THR A 815 5.56 44.84 -13.70
CA THR A 815 5.75 43.93 -12.59
C THR A 815 4.59 42.92 -12.52
N HIS A 816 3.37 43.42 -12.65
CA HIS A 816 2.18 42.57 -12.68
C HIS A 816 2.22 41.57 -13.85
N GLU A 817 2.47 42.05 -15.07
CA GLU A 817 2.53 41.17 -16.27
C GLU A 817 3.64 40.11 -16.18
N ASN A 818 4.80 40.49 -15.65
CA ASN A 818 5.92 39.54 -15.48
C ASN A 818 5.62 38.52 -14.37
N LEU A 819 4.97 38.95 -13.27
CA LEU A 819 4.59 38.06 -12.20
C LEU A 819 3.46 37.14 -12.62
N VAL A 820 2.46 37.65 -13.36
CA VAL A 820 1.38 36.83 -13.92
C VAL A 820 1.92 35.77 -14.90
N LYS A 821 2.85 36.15 -15.77
CA LYS A 821 3.51 35.18 -16.67
C LYS A 821 4.30 34.13 -15.90
N ALA A 822 5.09 34.56 -14.91
CA ALA A 822 5.83 33.65 -14.08
C ALA A 822 4.92 32.75 -13.24
N GLU A 823 3.81 33.27 -12.74
CA GLU A 823 2.77 32.51 -12.05
C GLU A 823 2.15 31.45 -12.97
N GLN A 824 1.75 31.87 -14.20
CA GLN A 824 1.17 30.96 -15.18
C GLN A 824 2.16 29.84 -15.57
N GLN A 825 3.41 30.19 -15.79
CA GLN A 825 4.47 29.20 -16.07
C GLN A 825 4.66 28.27 -14.88
N ALA A 826 4.69 28.79 -13.66
CA ALA A 826 4.81 27.98 -12.46
C ALA A 826 3.59 27.07 -12.27
N LEU A 827 2.38 27.58 -12.54
CA LEU A 827 1.12 26.79 -12.47
C LEU A 827 1.05 25.68 -13.53
N GLU A 828 1.75 25.80 -14.63
CA GLU A 828 1.84 24.74 -15.64
C GLU A 828 2.99 23.78 -15.38
N GLU A 829 4.18 24.31 -15.10
CA GLU A 829 5.39 23.47 -14.97
C GLU A 829 5.46 22.70 -13.66
N VAL A 830 5.11 23.35 -12.53
CA VAL A 830 5.25 22.73 -11.21
C VAL A 830 4.30 21.53 -11.06
N PRO A 831 3.00 21.66 -11.38
CA PRO A 831 2.09 20.51 -11.35
C PRO A 831 2.53 19.37 -12.29
N ARG A 832 2.97 19.69 -13.51
CA ARG A 832 3.46 18.67 -14.46
C ARG A 832 4.67 17.92 -13.94
N LYS A 833 5.62 18.61 -13.31
CA LYS A 833 6.80 17.97 -12.70
C LYS A 833 6.42 17.12 -11.50
N VAL A 834 5.52 17.61 -10.67
CA VAL A 834 5.01 16.86 -9.50
C VAL A 834 4.25 15.61 -9.95
N VAL A 835 3.36 15.73 -10.95
CA VAL A 835 2.63 14.59 -11.51
C VAL A 835 3.60 13.56 -12.10
N ALA A 836 4.59 13.99 -12.87
CA ALA A 836 5.60 13.08 -13.44
C ALA A 836 6.40 12.34 -12.35
N GLN A 837 6.75 13.02 -11.26
CA GLN A 837 7.44 12.41 -10.13
C GLN A 837 6.53 11.45 -9.35
N LEU A 838 5.25 11.79 -9.19
CA LEU A 838 4.27 10.90 -8.56
C LEU A 838 4.07 9.64 -9.40
N GLU A 839 3.98 9.77 -10.73
CA GLU A 839 3.86 8.62 -11.63
C GLU A 839 5.12 7.74 -11.60
N GLU A 840 6.30 8.33 -11.58
CA GLU A 840 7.55 7.58 -11.40
C GLU A 840 7.58 6.84 -10.05
N THR A 841 7.15 7.53 -9.00
CA THR A 841 7.06 6.96 -7.64
C THR A 841 6.06 5.82 -7.58
N LYS A 842 4.89 6.00 -8.21
CA LYS A 842 3.84 4.98 -8.36
C LYS A 842 4.36 3.73 -9.08
N ILE A 843 5.05 3.91 -10.19
CA ILE A 843 5.66 2.80 -10.96
C ILE A 843 6.68 2.05 -10.10
N LYS A 844 7.55 2.76 -9.40
CA LYS A 844 8.55 2.15 -8.50
C LYS A 844 7.88 1.38 -7.36
N LEU A 845 6.84 1.96 -6.76
CA LEU A 845 6.09 1.33 -5.69
C LEU A 845 5.35 0.09 -6.20
N HIS A 846 4.69 0.18 -7.36
CA HIS A 846 4.01 -0.96 -7.97
C HIS A 846 4.99 -2.11 -8.29
N GLN A 847 6.15 -1.80 -8.80
CA GLN A 847 7.22 -2.77 -9.05
C GLN A 847 7.71 -3.41 -7.74
N ALA A 848 7.95 -2.61 -6.71
CA ALA A 848 8.38 -3.11 -5.40
C ALA A 848 7.31 -4.02 -4.77
N LEU A 849 6.05 -3.64 -4.82
CA LEU A 849 4.93 -4.44 -4.32
C LEU A 849 4.77 -5.74 -5.11
N SER A 850 4.80 -5.67 -6.44
CA SER A 850 4.71 -6.85 -7.30
C SER A 850 5.85 -7.84 -7.04
N ASN A 851 7.06 -7.34 -6.86
CA ASN A 851 8.22 -8.13 -6.51
C ASN A 851 8.10 -8.72 -5.11
N GLY A 852 7.71 -7.90 -4.14
CA GLY A 852 7.52 -8.32 -2.77
C GLY A 852 6.50 -9.44 -2.64
N ILE A 853 5.36 -9.30 -3.31
CA ILE A 853 4.29 -10.31 -3.31
C ILE A 853 4.76 -11.59 -4.00
N THR A 854 5.39 -11.51 -5.16
CA THR A 854 5.84 -12.72 -5.86
C THR A 854 6.99 -13.42 -5.14
N ASN A 855 7.90 -12.69 -4.50
CA ASN A 855 8.93 -13.26 -3.64
C ASN A 855 8.31 -13.96 -2.41
N ALA A 856 7.29 -13.34 -1.82
CA ALA A 856 6.52 -13.93 -0.75
C ALA A 856 5.83 -15.23 -1.21
N GLU A 857 5.12 -15.19 -2.35
CA GLU A 857 4.41 -16.36 -2.89
C GLU A 857 5.35 -17.54 -3.15
N LYS A 858 6.51 -17.30 -3.72
CA LYS A 858 7.52 -18.36 -3.87
C LYS A 858 7.91 -19.00 -2.56
N ASN A 859 8.21 -18.18 -1.56
CA ASN A 859 8.54 -18.66 -0.24
C ASN A 859 7.35 -19.38 0.41
N ILE A 860 6.12 -18.83 0.26
CA ILE A 860 4.89 -19.48 0.72
C ILE A 860 4.76 -20.88 0.13
N PHE A 861 4.98 -21.05 -1.18
CA PHE A 861 4.92 -22.38 -1.82
C PHE A 861 6.03 -23.32 -1.33
N LEU A 862 7.23 -22.81 -1.05
CA LEU A 862 8.30 -23.61 -0.45
C LEU A 862 7.93 -24.08 0.95
N TYR A 863 7.41 -23.21 1.80
CA TYR A 863 6.95 -23.58 3.14
C TYR A 863 5.72 -24.49 3.09
N ALA A 864 4.81 -24.26 2.14
CA ALA A 864 3.70 -25.17 1.91
C ALA A 864 4.18 -26.57 1.51
N ALA A 865 5.19 -26.66 0.63
CA ALA A 865 5.83 -27.92 0.28
C ALA A 865 6.46 -28.62 1.52
N LEU A 866 7.13 -27.86 2.40
CA LEU A 866 7.68 -28.37 3.65
C LEU A 866 6.55 -28.92 4.56
N PHE A 867 5.45 -28.21 4.70
CA PHE A 867 4.29 -28.67 5.47
C PHE A 867 3.64 -29.91 4.86
N VAL A 868 3.60 -30.02 3.53
CA VAL A 868 3.17 -31.26 2.85
C VAL A 868 4.11 -32.41 3.15
N LEU A 869 5.42 -32.19 3.12
CA LEU A 869 6.41 -33.21 3.51
C LEU A 869 6.22 -33.67 4.97
N LEU A 870 5.99 -32.74 5.89
CA LEU A 870 5.66 -33.06 7.28
C LEU A 870 4.35 -33.85 7.38
N SER A 871 3.32 -33.46 6.62
CA SER A 871 2.08 -34.23 6.54
C SER A 871 2.34 -35.65 6.01
N MET A 872 3.13 -35.78 4.94
CA MET A 872 3.51 -37.10 4.37
C MET A 872 4.26 -37.96 5.37
N ALA A 873 5.10 -37.39 6.24
CA ALA A 873 5.81 -38.12 7.30
C ALA A 873 4.82 -38.83 8.25
N PHE A 874 3.63 -38.28 8.46
CA PHE A 874 2.55 -38.91 9.23
C PHE A 874 1.65 -39.80 8.37
N ILE A 875 1.53 -39.54 7.08
CA ILE A 875 0.76 -40.39 6.14
C ILE A 875 1.52 -41.70 5.86
N PHE A 876 2.84 -41.67 5.73
CA PHE A 876 3.63 -42.85 5.40
C PHE A 876 3.48 -44.02 6.40
N PRO A 877 3.48 -43.80 7.73
CA PRO A 877 3.28 -44.87 8.74
C PRO A 877 1.78 -45.21 8.92
N LEU A 878 0.81 -44.54 8.22
CA LEU A 878 -0.60 -44.92 8.29
C LEU A 878 -0.75 -46.39 7.91
N PRO A 879 -1.57 -47.16 8.66
CA PRO A 879 -1.87 -48.54 8.27
C PRO A 879 -2.60 -48.57 6.92
N ASN A 880 -2.26 -49.56 6.09
CA ASN A 880 -2.94 -49.77 4.82
C ASN A 880 -4.22 -50.56 5.02
N GLU A 881 -5.17 -49.95 5.71
CA GLU A 881 -6.42 -50.58 6.12
C GLU A 881 -7.46 -50.52 5.00
N GLU A 882 -8.33 -51.53 4.99
CA GLU A 882 -9.47 -51.58 4.09
C GLU A 882 -10.61 -50.67 4.61
N LEU A 883 -11.30 -50.04 3.69
CA LEU A 883 -12.48 -49.22 3.98
C LEU A 883 -13.62 -50.18 4.36
N ARG A 884 -14.17 -50.04 5.58
CA ARG A 884 -15.29 -50.86 6.08
C ARG A 884 -16.49 -50.72 5.18
N GLY A 885 -17.01 -51.83 4.66
CA GLY A 885 -18.27 -51.89 3.90
C GLY A 885 -19.50 -51.83 4.77
N ARG A 886 -20.70 -51.86 4.13
CA ARG A 886 -22.00 -51.87 4.84
C ARG A 886 -22.20 -53.11 5.72
N GLU A 887 -21.61 -54.23 5.31
CA GLU A 887 -21.76 -55.53 6.01
C GLU A 887 -21.02 -55.61 7.36
N ALA A 888 -20.07 -54.77 7.62
CA ALA A 888 -19.33 -54.74 8.92
C ALA A 888 -20.06 -53.92 10.01
N ARG A 889 -21.33 -53.51 9.79
CA ARG A 889 -22.18 -52.83 10.78
C ARG A 889 -23.30 -53.68 11.36
N ALA A 890 -23.44 -54.94 10.92
CA ALA A 890 -24.39 -55.92 11.46
C ALA A 890 -23.85 -56.55 12.76
#